data_3ae1174d9b89e4d27cd250a5d418c619
#
_entry.id   3ae1174d9b89e4d27cd250a5d418c619
#
_cell.length_a   1.000
_cell.length_b   1.000
_cell.length_c   1.000
_cell.angle_alpha   90.00
_cell.angle_beta   90.00
_cell.angle_gamma   90.00
#
_symmetry.space_group_name_H-M   'P 1'
#
loop_
_entity.id
_entity.type
_entity.pdbx_description
1 polymer ?
#
loop_
_entity_poly.entity_id
_entity_poly.type
_entity_poly.pdbx_seq_one_letter_code
_entity_poly.pdbx_strand_id
1 'polypeptide(L)'
;MKKILNGLLDYSWISMIVILLISVLAVFWMKSNTQMETDLDEYMPKDHPAFVYSDEAEDIFNIKDGIIIAIENKNGIYNSVTLEKVKDLTRAIQKLPEVDKKDVTSLYTADNIVGTELGLDVKAFYKKTPKSETQLNELANNVRSNEMAYGRMVSEDETVAIVIADIHDDVFTQDFYQRILDISHSFEDENHTLYVAGTPIVEGTLAYLAPKDMQKMVPIVIVVILLVLFLLLRSVKGTILTFFVVIISTIWAFGLMAGLNIPIYSVSTMIPVMLIAIGVADGIHLFNHLQLYISQHAGVTKKEAVKEMLEYMTSPVVMTSITTAVGFVALLTSQVYPIKYFGLFTAFGVLSAMVLSLVFIPAGLMIFGLPKASKKIKEAKASENNFAYRFANAILKRKTVSIYASILIIVLSVIGMQKIWINSSFLDKFEKDSEIVQTDAFINEKFGGTSVINLILESPEADKFKEPKALVLVDKLQKDVESNLGVVGDSFSLSDYLKRMNKVMHADREEFNTIPDSKDLNAQYLLLYEMSGDPDNLWKVVNYDYSKLNLNIQLKSDDSKSIRSAIEVVEDYRNQFSELDIEVNYAGSGYKTLVFTDLILEGQIYSLIFSLFIVMILLSIMFRKIIVGLVATVPLILTALISFGLMGALNIPLSTTTALLSSIAIGIGIDYAVHFVSQYRLNARKGNDRLTTAKITMYHSGRAIAFNAIVVIAGFMVLLFSVFPPNRQLGALISLNMFTTFVGTITILLVLLNYSKVFFKSTMKK
;
A
#
# COMPACT_ATOMS: atom_id res chain seq x y z
N MET A 1 29.31 4.09 -31.20
CA MET A 1 28.11 3.27 -31.41
C MET A 1 28.33 2.15 -32.43
N LYS A 2 28.72 2.42 -33.69
CA LYS A 2 28.90 1.34 -34.70
C LYS A 2 29.94 0.26 -34.32
N LYS A 3 31.06 0.61 -33.64
CA LYS A 3 32.08 -0.37 -33.17
C LYS A 3 31.51 -1.28 -32.06
N ILE A 4 30.76 -0.71 -31.12
CA ILE A 4 30.12 -1.48 -30.03
C ILE A 4 29.07 -2.43 -30.60
N LEU A 5 28.25 -1.96 -31.54
CA LEU A 5 27.21 -2.75 -32.21
C LEU A 5 27.81 -3.96 -32.94
N ASN A 6 28.87 -3.74 -33.70
CA ASN A 6 29.56 -4.83 -34.41
C ASN A 6 30.16 -5.84 -33.44
N GLY A 7 30.82 -5.37 -32.36
CA GLY A 7 31.34 -6.24 -31.31
C GLY A 7 30.30 -7.13 -30.66
N LEU A 8 29.13 -6.57 -30.31
CA LEU A 8 27.97 -7.32 -29.77
C LEU A 8 27.50 -8.44 -30.70
N LEU A 9 27.48 -8.17 -32.02
CA LEU A 9 27.02 -9.15 -33.01
C LEU A 9 28.08 -10.23 -33.26
N ASP A 10 29.36 -9.86 -33.24
CA ASP A 10 30.47 -10.79 -33.48
C ASP A 10 30.75 -11.71 -32.27
N TYR A 11 30.48 -11.24 -31.05
CA TYR A 11 30.68 -11.95 -29.79
C TYR A 11 29.39 -12.32 -29.06
N SER A 12 28.34 -12.66 -29.81
CA SER A 12 26.98 -12.95 -29.28
C SER A 12 26.98 -14.00 -28.17
N TRP A 13 27.83 -15.03 -28.23
CA TRP A 13 27.94 -16.06 -27.17
C TRP A 13 28.51 -15.51 -25.88
N ILE A 14 29.46 -14.59 -25.93
CA ILE A 14 30.04 -13.93 -24.75
C ILE A 14 28.95 -13.13 -24.04
N SER A 15 28.16 -12.37 -24.82
CA SER A 15 27.02 -11.61 -24.25
C SER A 15 26.03 -12.51 -23.51
N MET A 16 25.69 -13.68 -24.08
CA MET A 16 24.78 -14.64 -23.46
C MET A 16 25.36 -15.24 -22.17
N ILE A 17 26.67 -15.57 -22.15
CA ILE A 17 27.36 -16.09 -20.96
C ILE A 17 27.38 -15.05 -19.84
N VAL A 18 27.68 -13.78 -20.15
CA VAL A 18 27.69 -12.68 -19.15
C VAL A 18 26.28 -12.49 -18.55
N ILE A 19 25.25 -12.49 -19.39
CA ILE A 19 23.86 -12.37 -18.92
C ILE A 19 23.51 -13.56 -18.00
N LEU A 20 23.91 -14.77 -18.38
CA LEU A 20 23.69 -15.97 -17.57
C LEU A 20 24.40 -15.87 -16.21
N LEU A 21 25.66 -15.45 -16.18
CA LEU A 21 26.43 -15.30 -14.94
C LEU A 21 25.80 -14.28 -13.99
N ILE A 22 25.39 -13.12 -14.51
CA ILE A 22 24.70 -12.09 -13.71
C ILE A 22 23.36 -12.64 -13.19
N SER A 23 22.64 -13.40 -14.01
CA SER A 23 21.35 -14.01 -13.59
C SER A 23 21.54 -15.06 -12.50
N VAL A 24 22.59 -15.89 -12.60
CA VAL A 24 22.94 -16.88 -11.56
C VAL A 24 23.29 -16.17 -10.24
N LEU A 25 24.07 -15.09 -10.30
CA LEU A 25 24.39 -14.29 -9.11
C LEU A 25 23.12 -13.65 -8.50
N ALA A 26 22.24 -13.11 -9.32
CA ALA A 26 20.98 -12.55 -8.86
C ALA A 26 20.10 -13.60 -8.16
N VAL A 27 19.97 -14.80 -8.73
CA VAL A 27 19.23 -15.93 -8.12
C VAL A 27 19.91 -16.39 -6.81
N PHE A 28 21.23 -16.39 -6.75
CA PHE A 28 21.96 -16.70 -5.52
C PHE A 28 21.62 -15.71 -4.40
N TRP A 29 21.68 -14.39 -4.68
CA TRP A 29 21.29 -13.36 -3.71
C TRP A 29 19.83 -13.50 -3.28
N MET A 30 18.91 -13.72 -4.23
CA MET A 30 17.50 -13.96 -3.91
C MET A 30 17.32 -15.12 -2.94
N LYS A 31 18.03 -16.23 -3.16
CA LYS A 31 17.91 -17.40 -2.28
C LYS A 31 18.49 -17.17 -0.89
N SER A 32 19.55 -16.36 -0.77
CA SER A 32 20.28 -16.16 0.48
C SER A 32 19.71 -15.05 1.36
N ASN A 33 19.19 -13.97 0.74
CA ASN A 33 18.94 -12.72 1.45
C ASN A 33 17.51 -12.20 1.29
N THR A 34 16.60 -12.96 0.63
CA THR A 34 15.22 -12.49 0.51
C THR A 34 14.52 -12.55 1.86
N GLN A 35 14.07 -11.41 2.31
CA GLN A 35 13.22 -11.23 3.49
C GLN A 35 11.96 -10.49 3.11
N MET A 36 10.87 -10.78 3.78
CA MET A 36 9.61 -10.05 3.62
C MET A 36 9.42 -9.17 4.84
N GLU A 37 9.10 -7.91 4.60
CA GLU A 37 8.77 -6.95 5.66
C GLU A 37 7.26 -6.77 5.72
N THR A 38 6.71 -7.01 6.88
CA THR A 38 5.28 -6.89 7.17
C THR A 38 5.00 -6.07 8.40
N ASP A 39 6.00 -5.80 9.19
CA ASP A 39 5.95 -4.84 10.28
C ASP A 39 5.65 -3.45 9.70
N LEU A 40 4.56 -2.88 10.16
CA LEU A 40 4.02 -1.64 9.62
C LEU A 40 4.87 -0.43 10.04
N ASP A 41 5.56 -0.49 11.16
CA ASP A 41 6.47 0.55 11.62
C ASP A 41 7.72 0.63 10.74
N GLU A 42 8.17 -0.49 10.15
CA GLU A 42 9.25 -0.51 9.16
C GLU A 42 8.86 0.07 7.78
N TYR A 43 7.61 0.44 7.57
CA TYR A 43 7.15 1.15 6.35
C TYR A 43 7.41 2.65 6.42
N MET A 44 7.69 3.16 7.61
CA MET A 44 7.70 4.58 7.97
C MET A 44 9.12 5.15 8.08
N PRO A 45 9.30 6.46 7.89
CA PRO A 45 10.59 7.09 8.12
C PRO A 45 10.88 7.15 9.63
N LYS A 46 11.87 6.38 10.09
CA LYS A 46 12.26 6.27 11.52
C LYS A 46 12.72 7.60 12.13
N ASP A 47 13.10 8.57 11.34
CA ASP A 47 13.56 9.91 11.74
C ASP A 47 12.42 10.96 11.75
N HIS A 48 11.19 10.56 11.43
CA HIS A 48 10.07 11.49 11.46
C HIS A 48 9.65 11.79 12.90
N PRO A 49 9.45 13.09 13.29
CA PRO A 49 9.20 13.48 14.68
C PRO A 49 8.04 12.74 15.35
N ALA A 50 6.96 12.46 14.60
CA ALA A 50 5.79 11.77 15.15
C ALA A 50 6.09 10.30 15.51
N PHE A 51 6.96 9.61 14.77
CA PHE A 51 7.35 8.24 15.07
C PHE A 51 8.36 8.19 16.21
N VAL A 52 9.37 9.07 16.19
CA VAL A 52 10.33 9.19 17.30
C VAL A 52 9.60 9.46 18.61
N TYR A 53 8.63 10.39 18.61
CA TYR A 53 7.85 10.69 19.81
C TYR A 53 6.96 9.51 20.23
N SER A 54 6.36 8.79 19.27
CA SER A 54 5.55 7.60 19.57
C SER A 54 6.38 6.51 20.22
N ASP A 55 7.61 6.26 19.71
CA ASP A 55 8.53 5.28 20.26
C ASP A 55 8.96 5.69 21.69
N GLU A 56 9.24 6.99 21.95
CA GLU A 56 9.52 7.50 23.30
C GLU A 56 8.33 7.29 24.26
N ALA A 57 7.10 7.51 23.79
CA ALA A 57 5.90 7.30 24.59
C ALA A 57 5.65 5.81 24.86
N GLU A 58 5.92 4.94 23.89
CA GLU A 58 5.84 3.49 24.01
C GLU A 58 6.81 2.98 25.10
N ASP A 59 8.05 3.50 25.12
CA ASP A 59 9.04 3.19 26.17
C ASP A 59 8.61 3.67 27.57
N ILE A 60 8.03 4.88 27.67
CA ILE A 60 7.62 5.46 28.96
C ILE A 60 6.44 4.70 29.57
N PHE A 61 5.44 4.36 28.76
CA PHE A 61 4.18 3.77 29.22
C PHE A 61 4.11 2.25 28.98
N ASN A 62 5.20 1.63 28.49
CA ASN A 62 5.23 0.22 28.11
C ASN A 62 4.05 -0.15 27.17
N ILE A 63 3.79 0.74 26.19
CA ILE A 63 2.77 0.50 25.17
C ILE A 63 3.30 -0.59 24.25
N LYS A 64 2.48 -1.60 23.97
CA LYS A 64 2.79 -2.74 23.14
C LYS A 64 1.61 -3.05 22.23
N ASP A 65 1.87 -3.75 21.15
CA ASP A 65 0.80 -4.24 20.29
C ASP A 65 0.07 -5.43 20.93
N GLY A 66 -1.25 -5.31 21.00
CA GLY A 66 -2.10 -6.32 21.61
C GLY A 66 -2.62 -7.35 20.62
N ILE A 67 -2.46 -8.63 20.96
CA ILE A 67 -3.21 -9.73 20.34
C ILE A 67 -4.46 -9.95 21.20
N ILE A 68 -5.63 -9.78 20.60
CA ILE A 68 -6.92 -9.94 21.25
C ILE A 68 -7.52 -11.27 20.84
N ILE A 69 -7.75 -12.16 21.81
CA ILE A 69 -8.42 -13.45 21.60
C ILE A 69 -9.76 -13.40 22.32
N ALA A 70 -10.85 -13.32 21.57
CA ALA A 70 -12.20 -13.30 22.09
C ALA A 70 -12.79 -14.73 22.09
N ILE A 71 -13.34 -15.14 23.22
CA ILE A 71 -14.04 -16.42 23.41
C ILE A 71 -15.53 -16.14 23.51
N GLU A 72 -16.29 -16.50 22.49
CA GLU A 72 -17.74 -16.40 22.47
C GLU A 72 -18.39 -17.68 23.00
N ASN A 73 -19.35 -17.52 23.90
CA ASN A 73 -20.34 -18.56 24.25
C ASN A 73 -21.75 -17.93 24.24
N LYS A 74 -22.56 -18.28 23.26
CA LYS A 74 -23.89 -17.73 23.05
C LYS A 74 -24.84 -17.95 24.26
N ASN A 75 -24.53 -18.88 25.15
CA ASN A 75 -25.27 -19.16 26.37
C ASN A 75 -24.73 -18.36 27.59
N GLY A 76 -23.81 -17.41 27.36
CA GLY A 76 -23.17 -16.62 28.39
C GLY A 76 -21.86 -17.22 28.90
N ILE A 77 -20.94 -16.35 29.35
CA ILE A 77 -19.61 -16.74 29.79
C ILE A 77 -19.53 -17.23 31.24
N TYR A 78 -20.55 -16.87 32.08
CA TYR A 78 -20.53 -17.19 33.50
C TYR A 78 -20.96 -18.63 33.76
N ASN A 79 -20.17 -19.56 33.27
CA ASN A 79 -20.27 -20.99 33.53
C ASN A 79 -18.86 -21.58 33.71
N SER A 80 -18.75 -22.69 34.42
CA SER A 80 -17.46 -23.27 34.79
C SER A 80 -16.61 -23.71 33.57
N VAL A 81 -17.25 -24.12 32.47
CA VAL A 81 -16.53 -24.59 31.27
C VAL A 81 -15.88 -23.43 30.55
N THR A 82 -16.64 -22.35 30.30
CA THR A 82 -16.10 -21.16 29.64
C THR A 82 -14.99 -20.49 30.46
N LEU A 83 -15.21 -20.33 31.79
CA LEU A 83 -14.21 -19.74 32.68
C LEU A 83 -12.94 -20.60 32.80
N GLU A 84 -13.03 -21.94 32.73
CA GLU A 84 -11.87 -22.81 32.68
C GLU A 84 -11.13 -22.63 31.34
N LYS A 85 -11.86 -22.51 30.21
CA LYS A 85 -11.24 -22.22 28.92
C LYS A 85 -10.50 -20.86 28.91
N VAL A 86 -11.10 -19.79 29.46
CA VAL A 86 -10.41 -18.48 29.61
C VAL A 86 -9.12 -18.63 30.38
N LYS A 87 -9.14 -19.34 31.51
CA LYS A 87 -7.96 -19.60 32.32
C LYS A 87 -6.91 -20.42 31.59
N ASP A 88 -7.32 -21.51 30.94
CA ASP A 88 -6.39 -22.41 30.28
C ASP A 88 -5.79 -21.80 29.02
N LEU A 89 -6.57 -21.01 28.25
CA LEU A 89 -6.06 -20.19 27.15
C LEU A 89 -5.05 -19.16 27.64
N THR A 90 -5.40 -18.39 28.70
CA THR A 90 -4.46 -17.43 29.33
C THR A 90 -3.14 -18.11 29.66
N ARG A 91 -3.18 -19.30 30.29
CA ARG A 91 -1.99 -20.05 30.64
C ARG A 91 -1.24 -20.63 29.44
N ALA A 92 -1.95 -20.98 28.35
CA ALA A 92 -1.32 -21.46 27.14
C ALA A 92 -0.52 -20.34 26.47
N ILE A 93 -1.08 -19.14 26.38
CA ILE A 93 -0.42 -17.94 25.86
C ILE A 93 0.79 -17.55 26.74
N GLN A 94 0.64 -17.53 28.06
CA GLN A 94 1.73 -17.24 29.01
C GLN A 94 2.91 -18.20 28.93
N LYS A 95 2.79 -19.35 28.28
CA LYS A 95 3.89 -20.32 28.07
C LYS A 95 4.68 -20.04 26.80
N LEU A 96 4.21 -19.21 25.93
CA LEU A 96 4.93 -18.83 24.72
C LEU A 96 6.17 -18.02 25.11
N PRO A 97 7.34 -18.32 24.53
CA PRO A 97 8.59 -17.64 24.89
C PRO A 97 8.63 -16.17 24.46
N GLU A 98 7.79 -15.79 23.50
CA GLU A 98 7.66 -14.43 22.99
C GLU A 98 6.76 -13.53 23.85
N VAL A 99 6.05 -14.09 24.83
CA VAL A 99 5.04 -13.39 25.65
C VAL A 99 5.49 -13.34 27.10
N ASP A 100 5.58 -12.14 27.65
CA ASP A 100 5.78 -11.98 29.09
C ASP A 100 4.49 -12.34 29.82
N LYS A 101 4.62 -13.14 30.89
CA LYS A 101 3.45 -13.60 31.66
C LYS A 101 2.60 -12.46 32.24
N LYS A 102 3.23 -11.35 32.56
CA LYS A 102 2.57 -10.15 33.09
C LYS A 102 1.74 -9.41 32.03
N ASP A 103 2.11 -9.57 30.75
CA ASP A 103 1.48 -8.89 29.63
C ASP A 103 0.29 -9.68 29.06
N VAL A 104 -0.15 -10.73 29.75
CA VAL A 104 -1.38 -11.46 29.38
C VAL A 104 -2.50 -11.11 30.36
N THR A 105 -3.47 -10.35 29.84
CA THR A 105 -4.61 -9.84 30.60
C THR A 105 -5.89 -10.60 30.26
N SER A 106 -6.64 -11.03 31.27
CA SER A 106 -7.94 -11.68 31.16
C SER A 106 -8.65 -11.61 32.52
N LEU A 107 -9.89 -12.05 32.65
CA LEU A 107 -10.54 -12.16 33.96
C LEU A 107 -9.75 -13.02 34.97
N TYR A 108 -8.87 -13.92 34.49
CA TYR A 108 -8.01 -14.75 35.34
C TYR A 108 -6.80 -14.02 35.89
N THR A 109 -6.34 -12.95 35.24
CA THR A 109 -5.10 -12.21 35.60
C THR A 109 -5.33 -10.76 35.98
N ALA A 110 -6.37 -10.12 35.45
CA ALA A 110 -6.64 -8.70 35.62
C ALA A 110 -6.98 -8.32 37.07
N ASP A 111 -6.52 -7.14 37.48
CA ASP A 111 -6.78 -6.61 38.80
C ASP A 111 -8.24 -6.24 39.02
N ASN A 112 -8.86 -6.88 40.00
CA ASN A 112 -10.13 -6.46 40.55
C ASN A 112 -9.90 -5.67 41.84
N ILE A 113 -10.15 -4.37 41.79
CA ILE A 113 -9.99 -3.45 42.91
C ILE A 113 -11.26 -3.52 43.76
N VAL A 114 -11.15 -3.96 44.99
CA VAL A 114 -12.27 -4.14 45.94
C VAL A 114 -11.96 -3.44 47.25
N GLY A 115 -12.93 -2.73 47.81
CA GLY A 115 -12.86 -2.17 49.16
C GLY A 115 -13.09 -3.22 50.25
N THR A 116 -12.30 -3.19 51.31
CA THR A 116 -12.42 -4.06 52.50
C THR A 116 -12.43 -3.22 53.75
N GLU A 117 -12.79 -3.82 54.90
CA GLU A 117 -12.74 -3.14 56.20
C GLU A 117 -11.30 -2.68 56.57
N LEU A 118 -10.27 -3.26 55.98
CA LEU A 118 -8.88 -2.98 56.22
C LEU A 118 -8.26 -2.05 55.16
N GLY A 119 -9.04 -1.60 54.19
CA GLY A 119 -8.57 -0.76 53.09
C GLY A 119 -8.82 -1.39 51.71
N LEU A 120 -7.90 -1.23 50.77
CA LEU A 120 -7.97 -1.71 49.41
C LEU A 120 -7.41 -3.15 49.29
N ASP A 121 -8.13 -4.05 48.65
CA ASP A 121 -7.65 -5.37 48.24
C ASP A 121 -7.67 -5.44 46.70
N VAL A 122 -6.53 -5.79 46.09
CA VAL A 122 -6.38 -5.91 44.63
C VAL A 122 -5.98 -7.34 44.31
N LYS A 123 -6.86 -8.05 43.57
CA LYS A 123 -6.64 -9.43 43.19
C LYS A 123 -7.39 -9.75 41.91
N ALA A 124 -6.96 -10.80 41.20
CA ALA A 124 -7.67 -11.26 40.01
C ALA A 124 -9.15 -11.64 40.34
N PHE A 125 -10.05 -11.47 39.37
CA PHE A 125 -11.47 -11.79 39.53
C PHE A 125 -11.70 -13.23 40.00
N TYR A 126 -10.88 -14.18 39.53
CA TYR A 126 -10.85 -15.54 40.08
C TYR A 126 -9.46 -16.16 39.90
N LYS A 127 -9.05 -16.98 40.89
CA LYS A 127 -7.83 -17.84 40.82
C LYS A 127 -8.17 -19.30 40.63
N LYS A 128 -9.32 -19.70 41.14
CA LYS A 128 -9.90 -21.05 40.97
C LYS A 128 -11.21 -20.90 40.25
N THR A 129 -11.43 -21.69 39.20
CA THR A 129 -12.65 -21.63 38.40
C THR A 129 -13.89 -21.86 39.29
N PRO A 130 -14.85 -20.92 39.33
CA PRO A 130 -16.08 -21.05 40.07
C PRO A 130 -16.89 -22.29 39.59
N LYS A 131 -17.43 -23.08 40.55
CA LYS A 131 -18.14 -24.31 40.22
C LYS A 131 -19.58 -24.31 40.69
N SER A 132 -19.91 -23.53 41.76
CA SER A 132 -21.25 -23.41 42.24
C SER A 132 -21.96 -22.20 41.62
N GLU A 133 -23.27 -22.28 41.49
CA GLU A 133 -24.11 -21.18 40.98
C GLU A 133 -23.93 -19.90 41.81
N THR A 134 -23.76 -20.03 43.13
CA THR A 134 -23.47 -18.89 44.02
C THR A 134 -22.16 -18.19 43.66
N GLN A 135 -21.09 -18.97 43.43
CA GLN A 135 -19.78 -18.42 43.06
C GLN A 135 -19.79 -17.78 41.67
N LEU A 136 -20.56 -18.37 40.71
CA LEU A 136 -20.71 -17.82 39.36
C LEU A 136 -21.45 -16.48 39.39
N ASN A 137 -22.54 -16.40 40.16
CA ASN A 137 -23.31 -15.17 40.34
C ASN A 137 -22.50 -14.09 41.08
N GLU A 138 -21.72 -14.46 42.08
CA GLU A 138 -20.79 -13.54 42.75
C GLU A 138 -19.75 -12.96 41.79
N LEU A 139 -19.13 -13.81 40.96
CA LEU A 139 -18.18 -13.36 39.92
C LEU A 139 -18.89 -12.42 38.92
N ALA A 140 -20.08 -12.79 38.43
CA ALA A 140 -20.81 -11.95 37.48
C ALA A 140 -21.14 -10.57 38.09
N ASN A 141 -21.57 -10.52 39.37
CA ASN A 141 -21.81 -9.25 40.04
C ASN A 141 -20.55 -8.43 40.23
N ASN A 142 -19.44 -9.07 40.57
CA ASN A 142 -18.12 -8.37 40.72
C ASN A 142 -17.66 -7.78 39.38
N VAL A 143 -17.86 -8.48 38.26
CA VAL A 143 -17.54 -7.95 36.94
C VAL A 143 -18.47 -6.80 36.56
N ARG A 144 -19.78 -6.94 36.72
CA ARG A 144 -20.76 -5.88 36.41
C ARG A 144 -20.58 -4.60 37.24
N SER A 145 -20.12 -4.72 38.46
CA SER A 145 -19.85 -3.55 39.34
C SER A 145 -18.48 -2.88 39.05
N ASN A 146 -17.64 -3.47 38.19
CA ASN A 146 -16.33 -2.98 37.91
C ASN A 146 -16.27 -2.45 36.46
N GLU A 147 -16.29 -1.14 36.31
CA GLU A 147 -16.24 -0.42 35.02
C GLU A 147 -14.95 -0.67 34.25
N MET A 148 -13.89 -1.14 34.92
CA MET A 148 -12.62 -1.51 34.27
C MET A 148 -12.67 -2.92 33.65
N ALA A 149 -13.73 -3.69 33.86
CA ALA A 149 -13.88 -5.05 33.34
C ALA A 149 -15.14 -5.24 32.49
N TYR A 150 -16.27 -4.69 32.93
CA TYR A 150 -17.53 -4.78 32.21
C TYR A 150 -17.52 -3.89 30.97
N GLY A 151 -17.82 -4.45 29.79
CA GLY A 151 -17.67 -3.79 28.50
C GLY A 151 -16.23 -3.82 27.92
N ARG A 152 -15.20 -4.15 28.74
CA ARG A 152 -13.79 -4.14 28.35
C ARG A 152 -13.15 -5.52 28.29
N MET A 153 -13.43 -6.38 29.27
CA MET A 153 -12.95 -7.77 29.34
C MET A 153 -14.05 -8.77 29.10
N VAL A 154 -15.26 -8.36 29.39
CA VAL A 154 -16.49 -9.09 29.14
C VAL A 154 -17.43 -8.17 28.40
N SER A 155 -18.01 -8.64 27.31
CA SER A 155 -19.01 -7.88 26.55
C SER A 155 -20.24 -7.51 27.38
N GLU A 156 -20.90 -6.41 27.04
CA GLU A 156 -22.12 -5.95 27.77
C GLU A 156 -23.23 -6.97 27.74
N ASP A 157 -23.35 -7.81 26.71
CA ASP A 157 -24.30 -8.92 26.62
C ASP A 157 -23.83 -10.20 27.32
N GLU A 158 -22.66 -10.18 27.94
CA GLU A 158 -22.05 -11.26 28.71
C GLU A 158 -21.83 -12.57 27.90
N THR A 159 -21.78 -12.47 26.59
CA THR A 159 -21.57 -13.63 25.71
C THR A 159 -20.11 -13.83 25.33
N VAL A 160 -19.26 -12.82 25.49
CA VAL A 160 -17.86 -12.85 25.06
C VAL A 160 -16.92 -12.45 26.21
N ALA A 161 -15.83 -13.18 26.39
CA ALA A 161 -14.71 -12.77 27.24
C ALA A 161 -13.43 -12.69 26.38
N ILE A 162 -12.55 -11.73 26.70
CA ILE A 162 -11.27 -11.58 25.97
C ILE A 162 -10.07 -11.99 26.81
N VAL A 163 -9.04 -12.45 26.10
CA VAL A 163 -7.67 -12.61 26.56
C VAL A 163 -6.82 -11.73 25.66
N ILE A 164 -6.11 -10.77 26.26
CA ILE A 164 -5.19 -9.86 25.56
C ILE A 164 -3.77 -10.28 25.88
N ALA A 165 -2.93 -10.40 24.85
CA ALA A 165 -1.49 -10.62 25.00
C ALA A 165 -0.76 -9.45 24.35
N ASP A 166 -0.14 -8.60 25.15
CA ASP A 166 0.68 -7.51 24.69
C ASP A 166 2.09 -8.04 24.35
N ILE A 167 2.57 -7.77 23.17
CA ILE A 167 3.86 -8.23 22.64
C ILE A 167 4.69 -7.06 22.12
N HIS A 168 6.02 -7.19 22.16
CA HIS A 168 6.91 -6.30 21.42
C HIS A 168 6.97 -6.69 19.96
N ASP A 169 7.06 -5.72 19.05
CA ASP A 169 7.04 -5.94 17.60
C ASP A 169 8.19 -6.81 17.12
N ASP A 170 9.38 -6.66 17.74
CA ASP A 170 10.61 -7.37 17.38
C ASP A 170 10.56 -8.88 17.62
N VAL A 171 9.61 -9.39 18.42
CA VAL A 171 9.45 -10.83 18.67
C VAL A 171 8.41 -11.50 17.77
N PHE A 172 7.64 -10.71 17.01
CA PHE A 172 6.60 -11.24 16.14
C PHE A 172 7.20 -11.95 14.92
N THR A 173 6.85 -13.21 14.72
CA THR A 173 7.29 -14.05 13.60
C THR A 173 6.13 -14.80 12.99
N GLN A 174 6.28 -15.24 11.73
CA GLN A 174 5.25 -16.06 11.07
C GLN A 174 4.98 -17.40 11.80
N ASP A 175 5.99 -17.97 12.48
CA ASP A 175 5.84 -19.17 13.30
C ASP A 175 5.03 -18.87 14.56
N PHE A 176 5.31 -17.75 15.22
CA PHE A 176 4.54 -17.28 16.37
C PHE A 176 3.07 -17.00 16.00
N TYR A 177 2.82 -16.29 14.88
CA TYR A 177 1.48 -16.07 14.34
C TYR A 177 0.72 -17.39 14.17
N GLN A 178 1.34 -18.41 13.52
CA GLN A 178 0.68 -19.68 13.30
C GLN A 178 0.40 -20.42 14.63
N ARG A 179 1.32 -20.37 15.59
CA ARG A 179 1.11 -20.96 16.92
C ARG A 179 -0.03 -20.30 17.68
N ILE A 180 -0.17 -18.99 17.61
CA ILE A 180 -1.31 -18.26 18.23
C ILE A 180 -2.63 -18.75 17.64
N LEU A 181 -2.73 -18.86 16.32
CA LEU A 181 -3.94 -19.37 15.66
C LEU A 181 -4.23 -20.82 16.03
N ASP A 182 -3.20 -21.68 16.00
CA ASP A 182 -3.35 -23.10 16.34
C ASP A 182 -3.78 -23.30 17.80
N ILE A 183 -3.22 -22.52 18.73
CA ILE A 183 -3.64 -22.53 20.14
C ILE A 183 -5.09 -22.08 20.23
N SER A 184 -5.47 -20.96 19.63
CA SER A 184 -6.83 -20.43 19.68
C SER A 184 -7.84 -21.45 19.15
N HIS A 185 -7.62 -22.01 17.96
CA HIS A 185 -8.50 -23.02 17.38
C HIS A 185 -8.60 -24.31 18.23
N SER A 186 -7.56 -24.65 19.01
CA SER A 186 -7.59 -25.83 19.88
C SER A 186 -8.59 -25.72 21.03
N PHE A 187 -9.05 -24.49 21.34
CA PHE A 187 -10.07 -24.23 22.37
C PHE A 187 -11.50 -24.15 21.82
N GLU A 188 -11.69 -24.21 20.50
CA GLU A 188 -13.01 -24.21 19.88
C GLU A 188 -13.76 -25.54 20.13
N ASP A 189 -15.08 -25.45 20.27
CA ASP A 189 -16.00 -26.58 20.30
C ASP A 189 -17.41 -26.16 19.85
N GLU A 190 -18.40 -27.03 19.98
CA GLU A 190 -19.78 -26.75 19.55
C GLU A 190 -20.43 -25.51 20.21
N ASN A 191 -19.94 -25.09 21.38
CA ASN A 191 -20.49 -23.97 22.16
C ASN A 191 -19.56 -22.76 22.20
N HIS A 192 -18.29 -22.91 21.80
CA HIS A 192 -17.29 -21.86 21.90
C HIS A 192 -16.64 -21.58 20.53
N THR A 193 -16.76 -20.35 20.09
CA THR A 193 -16.06 -19.84 18.92
C THR A 193 -14.99 -18.86 19.38
N LEU A 194 -13.79 -18.95 18.78
CA LEU A 194 -12.70 -18.04 19.09
C LEU A 194 -12.41 -17.10 17.92
N TYR A 195 -12.15 -15.84 18.25
CA TYR A 195 -11.83 -14.79 17.30
C TYR A 195 -10.49 -14.19 17.69
N VAL A 196 -9.56 -14.06 16.72
CA VAL A 196 -8.20 -13.56 16.99
C VAL A 196 -7.96 -12.32 16.15
N ALA A 197 -7.69 -11.19 16.80
CA ALA A 197 -7.46 -9.89 16.16
C ALA A 197 -6.27 -9.15 16.78
N GLY A 198 -6.01 -7.93 16.29
CA GLY A 198 -4.92 -7.07 16.69
C GLY A 198 -3.93 -6.83 15.55
N THR A 199 -3.14 -5.76 15.65
CA THR A 199 -2.14 -5.38 14.63
C THR A 199 -1.23 -6.53 14.24
N PRO A 200 -0.62 -7.30 15.18
CA PRO A 200 0.24 -8.44 14.85
C PRO A 200 -0.46 -9.51 14.01
N ILE A 201 -1.75 -9.73 14.23
CA ILE A 201 -2.52 -10.73 13.45
C ILE A 201 -2.78 -10.24 12.02
N VAL A 202 -2.99 -8.94 11.84
CA VAL A 202 -3.10 -8.32 10.50
C VAL A 202 -1.79 -8.48 9.73
N GLU A 203 -0.66 -8.21 10.37
CA GLU A 203 0.68 -8.36 9.80
C GLU A 203 1.01 -9.81 9.45
N GLY A 204 0.74 -10.73 10.36
CA GLY A 204 0.93 -12.16 10.14
C GLY A 204 0.07 -12.69 8.99
N THR A 205 -1.17 -12.23 8.89
CA THR A 205 -2.08 -12.58 7.77
C THR A 205 -1.55 -12.03 6.45
N LEU A 206 -1.03 -10.80 6.44
CA LEU A 206 -0.41 -10.18 5.28
C LEU A 206 0.85 -10.95 4.85
N ALA A 207 1.72 -11.30 5.82
CA ALA A 207 2.93 -12.10 5.59
C ALA A 207 2.62 -13.48 5.00
N TYR A 208 1.52 -14.09 5.42
CA TYR A 208 1.07 -15.40 4.90
C TYR A 208 0.47 -15.31 3.51
N LEU A 209 -0.38 -14.32 3.25
CA LEU A 209 -1.13 -14.22 2.00
C LEU A 209 -0.33 -13.60 0.84
N ALA A 210 0.55 -12.62 1.10
CA ALA A 210 1.24 -11.89 0.04
C ALA A 210 2.18 -12.78 -0.82
N PRO A 211 3.01 -13.68 -0.26
CA PRO A 211 3.78 -14.63 -1.06
C PRO A 211 2.90 -15.59 -1.85
N LYS A 212 1.77 -16.04 -1.27
CA LYS A 212 0.83 -16.94 -1.95
C LYS A 212 0.13 -16.25 -3.13
N ASP A 213 -0.26 -15.00 -2.96
CA ASP A 213 -0.84 -14.19 -4.04
C ASP A 213 0.17 -14.02 -5.19
N MET A 214 1.43 -13.68 -4.87
CA MET A 214 2.50 -13.58 -5.86
C MET A 214 2.73 -14.92 -6.59
N GLN A 215 2.80 -16.04 -5.86
CA GLN A 215 2.95 -17.37 -6.45
C GLN A 215 1.79 -17.73 -7.39
N LYS A 216 0.59 -17.25 -7.13
CA LYS A 216 -0.59 -17.43 -8.01
C LYS A 216 -0.55 -16.48 -9.22
N MET A 217 -0.23 -15.20 -9.02
CA MET A 217 -0.29 -14.17 -10.06
C MET A 217 0.81 -14.32 -11.11
N VAL A 218 2.05 -14.64 -10.70
CA VAL A 218 3.19 -14.72 -11.63
C VAL A 218 2.98 -15.77 -12.72
N PRO A 219 2.58 -17.02 -12.46
CA PRO A 219 2.28 -17.99 -13.51
C PRO A 219 1.15 -17.52 -14.45
N ILE A 220 0.11 -16.89 -13.93
CA ILE A 220 -1.02 -16.41 -14.74
C ILE A 220 -0.55 -15.31 -15.70
N VAL A 221 0.22 -14.33 -15.22
CA VAL A 221 0.74 -13.25 -16.09
C VAL A 221 1.69 -13.81 -17.15
N ILE A 222 2.51 -14.78 -16.80
CA ILE A 222 3.41 -15.47 -17.75
C ILE A 222 2.61 -16.10 -18.89
N VAL A 223 1.58 -16.86 -18.58
CA VAL A 223 0.73 -17.53 -19.59
C VAL A 223 -0.01 -16.48 -20.46
N VAL A 224 -0.60 -15.46 -19.84
CA VAL A 224 -1.32 -14.40 -20.56
C VAL A 224 -0.36 -13.65 -21.49
N ILE A 225 0.80 -13.26 -21.01
CA ILE A 225 1.77 -12.49 -21.82
C ILE A 225 2.35 -13.36 -22.94
N LEU A 226 2.70 -14.61 -22.70
CA LEU A 226 3.15 -15.53 -23.76
C LEU A 226 2.10 -15.69 -24.86
N LEU A 227 0.82 -15.86 -24.46
CA LEU A 227 -0.28 -15.97 -25.41
C LEU A 227 -0.44 -14.71 -26.25
N VAL A 228 -0.49 -13.54 -25.59
CA VAL A 228 -0.67 -12.25 -26.27
C VAL A 228 0.53 -11.93 -27.18
N LEU A 229 1.75 -12.13 -26.70
CA LEU A 229 2.96 -11.97 -27.52
C LEU A 229 2.94 -12.88 -28.76
N PHE A 230 2.57 -14.14 -28.59
CA PHE A 230 2.50 -15.08 -29.71
C PHE A 230 1.45 -14.66 -30.75
N LEU A 231 0.27 -14.21 -30.30
CA LEU A 231 -0.79 -13.74 -31.19
C LEU A 231 -0.38 -12.49 -31.98
N LEU A 232 0.37 -11.58 -31.34
CA LEU A 232 0.82 -10.32 -31.95
C LEU A 232 2.04 -10.49 -32.85
N LEU A 233 3.08 -11.14 -32.36
CA LEU A 233 4.34 -11.33 -33.09
C LEU A 233 4.25 -12.45 -34.14
N ARG A 234 3.35 -13.42 -33.93
CA ARG A 234 3.21 -14.60 -34.81
C ARG A 234 4.53 -15.30 -35.11
N SER A 235 5.43 -15.29 -34.13
CA SER A 235 6.78 -15.81 -34.21
C SER A 235 7.19 -16.42 -32.90
N VAL A 236 7.37 -17.73 -32.84
CA VAL A 236 7.84 -18.44 -31.66
C VAL A 236 9.16 -17.86 -31.15
N LYS A 237 10.11 -17.62 -32.05
CA LYS A 237 11.42 -17.03 -31.69
C LYS A 237 11.26 -15.63 -31.09
N GLY A 238 10.43 -14.80 -31.71
CA GLY A 238 10.12 -13.46 -31.18
C GLY A 238 9.51 -13.50 -29.80
N THR A 239 8.50 -14.36 -29.62
CA THR A 239 7.82 -14.55 -28.33
C THR A 239 8.79 -15.00 -27.25
N ILE A 240 9.57 -16.06 -27.50
CA ILE A 240 10.49 -16.63 -26.51
C ILE A 240 11.60 -15.64 -26.14
N LEU A 241 12.26 -15.00 -27.11
CA LEU A 241 13.34 -14.06 -26.84
C LEU A 241 12.83 -12.83 -26.06
N THR A 242 11.68 -12.27 -26.43
CA THR A 242 11.08 -11.16 -25.70
C THR A 242 10.67 -11.57 -24.29
N PHE A 243 10.11 -12.75 -24.13
CA PHE A 243 9.72 -13.29 -22.83
C PHE A 243 10.93 -13.46 -21.89
N PHE A 244 12.02 -14.02 -22.38
CA PHE A 244 13.24 -14.16 -21.56
C PHE A 244 13.84 -12.83 -21.12
N VAL A 245 13.75 -11.78 -21.95
CA VAL A 245 14.16 -10.42 -21.55
C VAL A 245 13.46 -9.99 -20.27
N VAL A 246 12.14 -10.14 -20.19
CA VAL A 246 11.36 -9.69 -19.02
C VAL A 246 11.56 -10.56 -17.81
N ILE A 247 11.67 -11.87 -17.97
CA ILE A 247 11.96 -12.77 -16.85
C ILE A 247 13.35 -12.47 -16.26
N ILE A 248 14.39 -12.32 -17.11
CA ILE A 248 15.74 -12.01 -16.64
C ILE A 248 15.78 -10.63 -15.98
N SER A 249 15.11 -9.62 -16.53
CA SER A 249 15.06 -8.28 -15.91
C SER A 249 14.36 -8.29 -14.55
N THR A 250 13.31 -9.08 -14.41
CA THR A 250 12.63 -9.28 -13.12
C THR A 250 13.55 -9.98 -12.10
N ILE A 251 14.25 -11.03 -12.51
CA ILE A 251 15.23 -11.73 -11.66
C ILE A 251 16.36 -10.75 -11.24
N TRP A 252 16.83 -9.89 -12.14
CA TRP A 252 17.86 -8.91 -11.82
C TRP A 252 17.35 -7.84 -10.84
N ALA A 253 16.09 -7.40 -10.96
CA ALA A 253 15.50 -6.44 -10.05
C ALA A 253 15.40 -7.00 -8.62
N PHE A 254 14.85 -8.21 -8.46
CA PHE A 254 14.77 -8.86 -7.15
C PHE A 254 16.13 -9.32 -6.62
N GLY A 255 17.03 -9.77 -7.50
CA GLY A 255 18.40 -10.11 -7.14
C GLY A 255 19.17 -8.93 -6.59
N LEU A 256 19.02 -7.74 -7.20
CA LEU A 256 19.63 -6.52 -6.68
C LEU A 256 19.00 -6.11 -5.34
N MET A 257 17.68 -6.19 -5.22
CA MET A 257 16.95 -5.91 -3.98
C MET A 257 17.47 -6.77 -2.83
N ALA A 258 17.54 -8.09 -3.04
CA ALA A 258 18.09 -9.04 -2.08
C ALA A 258 19.59 -8.82 -1.82
N GLY A 259 20.39 -8.52 -2.86
CA GLY A 259 21.82 -8.24 -2.74
C GLY A 259 22.16 -6.98 -1.92
N LEU A 260 21.21 -6.04 -1.85
CA LEU A 260 21.31 -4.83 -1.02
C LEU A 260 20.64 -5.00 0.36
N ASN A 261 20.16 -6.21 0.68
CA ASN A 261 19.38 -6.52 1.90
C ASN A 261 18.14 -5.62 2.08
N ILE A 262 17.51 -5.23 0.96
CA ILE A 262 16.25 -4.49 1.00
C ILE A 262 15.10 -5.50 1.04
N PRO A 263 14.21 -5.44 2.04
CA PRO A 263 13.12 -6.40 2.18
C PRO A 263 12.05 -6.24 1.09
N ILE A 264 11.30 -7.30 0.86
CA ILE A 264 10.12 -7.28 -0.01
C ILE A 264 8.92 -6.80 0.81
N TYR A 265 8.44 -5.62 0.50
CA TYR A 265 7.20 -5.10 1.06
C TYR A 265 5.97 -5.66 0.33
N SER A 266 4.81 -5.61 0.95
CA SER A 266 3.54 -6.06 0.38
C SER A 266 3.30 -5.53 -1.05
N VAL A 267 3.53 -4.24 -1.30
CA VAL A 267 3.39 -3.63 -2.64
C VAL A 267 4.45 -4.10 -3.64
N SER A 268 5.63 -4.54 -3.16
CA SER A 268 6.72 -5.04 -4.02
C SER A 268 6.35 -6.36 -4.71
N THR A 269 5.37 -7.09 -4.18
CA THR A 269 4.87 -8.34 -4.80
C THR A 269 4.25 -8.13 -6.17
N MET A 270 3.90 -6.90 -6.51
CA MET A 270 3.38 -6.53 -7.84
C MET A 270 4.48 -6.25 -8.87
N ILE A 271 5.74 -6.05 -8.47
CA ILE A 271 6.85 -5.73 -9.38
C ILE A 271 7.01 -6.76 -10.50
N PRO A 272 6.92 -8.11 -10.27
CA PRO A 272 7.03 -9.08 -11.33
C PRO A 272 5.94 -8.90 -12.39
N VAL A 273 4.70 -8.76 -11.97
CA VAL A 273 3.55 -8.57 -12.89
C VAL A 273 3.75 -7.32 -13.73
N MET A 274 4.22 -6.23 -13.11
CA MET A 274 4.49 -4.97 -13.79
C MET A 274 5.63 -5.07 -14.78
N LEU A 275 6.79 -5.59 -14.37
CA LEU A 275 7.95 -5.72 -15.24
C LEU A 275 7.67 -6.64 -16.42
N ILE A 276 6.90 -7.74 -16.21
CA ILE A 276 6.49 -8.64 -17.27
C ILE A 276 5.55 -7.92 -18.24
N ALA A 277 4.61 -7.11 -17.75
CA ALA A 277 3.67 -6.38 -18.61
C ALA A 277 4.33 -5.24 -19.42
N ILE A 278 5.28 -4.51 -18.80
CA ILE A 278 5.93 -3.33 -19.40
C ILE A 278 7.10 -3.74 -20.29
N GLY A 279 7.95 -4.63 -19.78
CA GLY A 279 9.24 -4.96 -20.43
C GLY A 279 9.12 -5.67 -21.79
N VAL A 280 7.95 -6.16 -22.15
CA VAL A 280 7.70 -6.76 -23.48
C VAL A 280 7.63 -5.72 -24.60
N ALA A 281 7.37 -4.46 -24.29
CA ALA A 281 7.17 -3.40 -25.28
C ALA A 281 8.38 -3.24 -26.23
N ASP A 282 9.57 -3.17 -25.69
CA ASP A 282 10.80 -3.03 -26.47
C ASP A 282 10.99 -4.20 -27.46
N GLY A 283 10.76 -5.43 -26.99
CA GLY A 283 10.81 -6.62 -27.83
C GLY A 283 9.81 -6.59 -28.97
N ILE A 284 8.58 -6.16 -28.73
CA ILE A 284 7.53 -6.03 -29.75
C ILE A 284 7.97 -5.05 -30.83
N HIS A 285 8.52 -3.90 -30.45
CA HIS A 285 8.99 -2.90 -31.40
C HIS A 285 10.17 -3.39 -32.24
N LEU A 286 11.15 -4.05 -31.60
CA LEU A 286 12.30 -4.64 -32.29
C LEU A 286 11.86 -5.71 -33.31
N PHE A 287 11.00 -6.65 -32.90
CA PHE A 287 10.54 -7.71 -33.78
C PHE A 287 9.61 -7.23 -34.89
N ASN A 288 8.74 -6.26 -34.65
CA ASN A 288 7.89 -5.67 -35.69
C ASN A 288 8.75 -5.00 -36.78
N HIS A 289 9.77 -4.23 -36.39
CA HIS A 289 10.69 -3.61 -37.35
C HIS A 289 11.50 -4.66 -38.12
N LEU A 290 12.05 -5.66 -37.41
CA LEU A 290 12.78 -6.75 -38.01
C LEU A 290 11.97 -7.52 -39.04
N GLN A 291 10.73 -7.90 -38.71
CA GLN A 291 9.83 -8.63 -39.61
C GLN A 291 9.47 -7.80 -40.85
N LEU A 292 9.25 -6.49 -40.68
CA LEU A 292 9.00 -5.59 -41.78
C LEU A 292 10.22 -5.54 -42.73
N TYR A 293 11.42 -5.35 -42.17
CA TYR A 293 12.65 -5.28 -42.95
C TYR A 293 12.93 -6.57 -43.74
N ILE A 294 12.85 -7.73 -43.08
CA ILE A 294 13.01 -9.05 -43.74
C ILE A 294 11.98 -9.28 -44.82
N SER A 295 10.75 -8.79 -44.64
CA SER A 295 9.68 -8.97 -45.66
C SER A 295 9.92 -8.12 -46.89
N GLN A 296 10.64 -7.01 -46.80
CA GLN A 296 10.96 -6.09 -47.89
C GLN A 296 12.27 -6.45 -48.62
N HIS A 297 13.21 -7.14 -47.93
CA HIS A 297 14.55 -7.47 -48.45
C HIS A 297 14.73 -9.00 -48.45
N ALA A 298 14.33 -9.65 -49.56
CA ALA A 298 14.49 -11.10 -49.73
C ALA A 298 15.99 -11.46 -49.80
N GLY A 299 16.44 -12.45 -49.02
CA GLY A 299 17.83 -12.93 -49.03
C GLY A 299 18.80 -12.14 -48.13
N VAL A 300 18.30 -11.22 -47.30
CA VAL A 300 19.13 -10.46 -46.36
C VAL A 300 19.85 -11.40 -45.37
N THR A 301 21.13 -11.14 -45.08
CA THR A 301 21.90 -11.90 -44.10
C THR A 301 21.43 -11.63 -42.66
N LYS A 302 21.64 -12.59 -41.72
CA LYS A 302 21.30 -12.39 -40.30
C LYS A 302 21.92 -11.12 -39.75
N LYS A 303 23.22 -10.89 -40.01
CA LYS A 303 23.98 -9.77 -39.47
C LYS A 303 23.45 -8.42 -39.99
N GLU A 304 23.11 -8.33 -41.28
CA GLU A 304 22.50 -7.13 -41.85
C GLU A 304 21.16 -6.80 -41.29
N ALA A 305 20.25 -7.81 -41.19
CA ALA A 305 18.92 -7.61 -40.67
C ALA A 305 18.92 -7.18 -39.19
N VAL A 306 19.75 -7.81 -38.36
CA VAL A 306 19.89 -7.47 -36.95
C VAL A 306 20.58 -6.11 -36.75
N LYS A 307 21.57 -5.79 -37.56
CA LYS A 307 22.22 -4.49 -37.52
C LYS A 307 21.28 -3.36 -37.88
N GLU A 308 20.51 -3.50 -38.94
CA GLU A 308 19.50 -2.51 -39.36
C GLU A 308 18.41 -2.32 -38.27
N MET A 309 17.93 -3.41 -37.67
CA MET A 309 17.02 -3.37 -36.55
C MET A 309 17.57 -2.52 -35.40
N LEU A 310 18.85 -2.74 -35.02
CA LEU A 310 19.47 -2.00 -33.92
C LEU A 310 19.75 -0.53 -34.32
N GLU A 311 20.24 -0.25 -35.51
CA GLU A 311 20.51 1.12 -35.98
C GLU A 311 19.24 1.98 -35.99
N TYR A 312 18.07 1.37 -36.30
CA TYR A 312 16.79 2.07 -36.34
C TYR A 312 16.13 2.17 -34.96
N MET A 313 16.14 1.09 -34.17
CA MET A 313 15.31 0.98 -32.96
C MET A 313 16.05 1.35 -31.66
N THR A 314 17.39 1.38 -31.62
CA THR A 314 18.13 1.70 -30.38
C THR A 314 17.72 3.05 -29.80
N SER A 315 17.65 4.09 -30.63
CA SER A 315 17.29 5.44 -30.13
C SER A 315 15.86 5.51 -29.56
N PRO A 316 14.81 5.02 -30.24
CA PRO A 316 13.47 4.96 -29.68
C PRO A 316 13.41 4.15 -28.37
N VAL A 317 13.99 2.95 -28.33
CA VAL A 317 13.97 2.06 -27.16
C VAL A 317 14.66 2.73 -25.96
N VAL A 318 15.86 3.28 -26.13
CA VAL A 318 16.57 3.99 -25.04
C VAL A 318 15.76 5.19 -24.56
N MET A 319 15.14 5.94 -25.48
CA MET A 319 14.33 7.10 -25.13
C MET A 319 13.12 6.73 -24.27
N THR A 320 12.36 5.72 -24.69
CA THR A 320 11.16 5.27 -23.99
C THR A 320 11.50 4.66 -22.63
N SER A 321 12.51 3.79 -22.58
CA SER A 321 12.89 3.14 -21.32
C SER A 321 13.45 4.13 -20.30
N ILE A 322 14.21 5.16 -20.71
CA ILE A 322 14.67 6.22 -19.81
C ILE A 322 13.48 7.04 -19.28
N THR A 323 12.55 7.43 -20.15
CA THR A 323 11.39 8.21 -19.70
C THR A 323 10.49 7.42 -18.76
N THR A 324 10.31 6.12 -19.00
CA THR A 324 9.59 5.20 -18.11
C THR A 324 10.32 5.03 -16.76
N ALA A 325 11.64 4.78 -16.79
CA ALA A 325 12.42 4.66 -15.56
C ALA A 325 12.36 5.94 -14.72
N VAL A 326 12.44 7.12 -15.33
CA VAL A 326 12.30 8.40 -14.64
C VAL A 326 10.91 8.59 -14.02
N GLY A 327 9.86 8.10 -14.68
CA GLY A 327 8.51 8.07 -14.08
C GLY A 327 8.47 7.28 -12.78
N PHE A 328 9.16 6.13 -12.71
CA PHE A 328 9.28 5.33 -11.48
C PHE A 328 10.24 5.95 -10.45
N VAL A 329 11.37 6.54 -10.90
CA VAL A 329 12.30 7.25 -10.01
C VAL A 329 11.61 8.43 -9.30
N ALA A 330 10.59 9.03 -9.89
CA ALA A 330 9.81 10.07 -9.22
C ALA A 330 9.19 9.61 -7.89
N LEU A 331 8.95 8.30 -7.70
CA LEU A 331 8.47 7.74 -6.43
C LEU A 331 9.50 7.85 -5.29
N LEU A 332 10.77 8.11 -5.58
CA LEU A 332 11.78 8.38 -4.55
C LEU A 332 11.52 9.68 -3.76
N THR A 333 10.64 10.55 -4.25
CA THR A 333 10.20 11.74 -3.51
C THR A 333 9.25 11.40 -2.36
N SER A 334 8.66 10.20 -2.33
CA SER A 334 7.88 9.72 -1.20
C SER A 334 8.77 9.50 0.02
N GLN A 335 8.25 9.73 1.21
CA GLN A 335 8.93 9.38 2.46
C GLN A 335 8.69 7.91 2.82
N VAL A 336 7.62 7.31 2.34
CA VAL A 336 7.17 5.93 2.60
C VAL A 336 8.09 4.92 1.91
N TYR A 337 8.76 4.07 2.67
CA TYR A 337 9.78 3.12 2.15
C TYR A 337 9.25 2.13 1.11
N PRO A 338 8.10 1.45 1.29
CA PRO A 338 7.54 0.60 0.25
C PRO A 338 7.38 1.28 -1.11
N ILE A 339 6.93 2.55 -1.13
CA ILE A 339 6.74 3.34 -2.36
C ILE A 339 8.10 3.70 -2.99
N LYS A 340 9.07 4.14 -2.17
CA LYS A 340 10.44 4.44 -2.61
C LYS A 340 11.08 3.24 -3.30
N TYR A 341 11.12 2.10 -2.61
CA TYR A 341 11.80 0.90 -3.12
C TYR A 341 11.07 0.28 -4.31
N PHE A 342 9.73 0.32 -4.29
CA PHE A 342 8.95 -0.07 -5.46
C PHE A 342 9.36 0.74 -6.70
N GLY A 343 9.46 2.07 -6.58
CA GLY A 343 9.90 2.95 -7.67
C GLY A 343 11.32 2.66 -8.15
N LEU A 344 12.26 2.53 -7.21
CA LEU A 344 13.68 2.29 -7.51
C LEU A 344 13.89 0.96 -8.25
N PHE A 345 13.36 -0.14 -7.71
CA PHE A 345 13.59 -1.46 -8.28
C PHE A 345 12.79 -1.72 -9.56
N THR A 346 11.61 -1.09 -9.69
CA THR A 346 10.89 -1.10 -10.97
C THR A 346 11.65 -0.31 -12.05
N ALA A 347 12.18 0.87 -11.72
CA ALA A 347 13.03 1.64 -12.65
C ALA A 347 14.27 0.84 -13.07
N PHE A 348 14.95 0.20 -12.12
CA PHE A 348 16.10 -0.68 -12.42
C PHE A 348 15.68 -1.86 -13.32
N GLY A 349 14.54 -2.49 -13.06
CA GLY A 349 13.99 -3.57 -13.87
C GLY A 349 13.70 -3.13 -15.31
N VAL A 350 13.11 -1.94 -15.50
CA VAL A 350 12.87 -1.36 -16.84
C VAL A 350 14.16 -1.08 -17.58
N LEU A 351 15.17 -0.48 -16.92
CA LEU A 351 16.48 -0.25 -17.51
C LEU A 351 17.20 -1.56 -17.84
N SER A 352 17.08 -2.57 -16.99
CA SER A 352 17.59 -3.92 -17.24
C SER A 352 16.92 -4.56 -18.47
N ALA A 353 15.59 -4.42 -18.60
CA ALA A 353 14.84 -4.90 -19.76
C ALA A 353 15.29 -4.20 -21.05
N MET A 354 15.55 -2.89 -21.01
CA MET A 354 16.11 -2.14 -22.13
C MET A 354 17.48 -2.70 -22.56
N VAL A 355 18.40 -2.84 -21.61
CA VAL A 355 19.72 -3.39 -21.91
C VAL A 355 19.63 -4.79 -22.48
N LEU A 356 18.81 -5.65 -21.87
CA LEU A 356 18.56 -7.01 -22.35
C LEU A 356 17.90 -7.02 -23.73
N SER A 357 16.95 -6.14 -24.00
CA SER A 357 16.32 -6.03 -25.33
C SER A 357 17.36 -5.68 -26.42
N LEU A 358 18.33 -4.81 -26.12
CA LEU A 358 19.36 -4.37 -27.06
C LEU A 358 20.56 -5.32 -27.12
N VAL A 359 20.74 -6.24 -26.18
CA VAL A 359 21.88 -7.18 -26.13
C VAL A 359 21.43 -8.62 -26.34
N PHE A 360 20.46 -9.09 -25.52
CA PHE A 360 20.02 -10.49 -25.53
C PHE A 360 19.21 -10.86 -26.76
N ILE A 361 18.28 -10.00 -27.23
CA ILE A 361 17.48 -10.28 -28.43
C ILE A 361 18.39 -10.36 -29.67
N PRO A 362 19.29 -9.41 -29.97
CA PRO A 362 20.23 -9.51 -31.08
C PRO A 362 21.13 -10.74 -31.00
N ALA A 363 21.70 -11.01 -29.81
CA ALA A 363 22.55 -12.20 -29.61
C ALA A 363 21.76 -13.50 -29.87
N GLY A 364 20.53 -13.60 -29.36
CA GLY A 364 19.65 -14.72 -29.61
C GLY A 364 19.31 -14.90 -31.09
N LEU A 365 19.07 -13.82 -31.82
CA LEU A 365 18.81 -13.87 -33.29
C LEU A 365 20.04 -14.31 -34.08
N MET A 366 21.24 -13.89 -33.67
CA MET A 366 22.48 -14.36 -34.28
C MET A 366 22.71 -15.85 -34.06
N ILE A 367 22.40 -16.38 -32.91
CA ILE A 367 22.57 -17.81 -32.55
C ILE A 367 21.45 -18.66 -33.16
N PHE A 368 20.18 -18.35 -32.84
CA PHE A 368 19.02 -19.18 -33.21
C PHE A 368 18.43 -18.85 -34.60
N GLY A 369 18.95 -17.79 -35.27
CA GLY A 369 18.54 -17.37 -36.60
C GLY A 369 17.27 -16.52 -36.65
N LEU A 370 17.03 -15.88 -37.79
CA LEU A 370 15.92 -14.96 -38.02
C LEU A 370 14.54 -15.66 -37.97
N PRO A 371 13.48 -14.93 -37.58
CA PRO A 371 12.12 -15.41 -37.74
C PRO A 371 11.72 -15.52 -39.21
N LYS A 372 10.71 -16.35 -39.53
CA LYS A 372 10.18 -16.44 -40.87
C LYS A 372 9.47 -15.13 -41.27
N ALA A 373 9.71 -14.65 -42.49
CA ALA A 373 9.04 -13.46 -43.04
C ALA A 373 7.52 -13.69 -43.13
N SER A 374 6.74 -12.75 -42.59
CA SER A 374 5.26 -12.86 -42.66
C SER A 374 4.77 -12.47 -44.04
N LYS A 375 4.10 -13.42 -44.74
CA LYS A 375 3.52 -13.18 -46.07
C LYS A 375 2.46 -12.04 -46.09
N LYS A 376 1.72 -11.85 -44.99
CA LYS A 376 0.68 -10.81 -44.90
C LYS A 376 1.22 -9.37 -44.83
N ILE A 377 2.46 -9.16 -44.45
CA ILE A 377 3.08 -7.82 -44.41
C ILE A 377 3.43 -7.32 -45.81
N LYS A 378 3.73 -8.22 -46.73
CA LYS A 378 4.03 -7.90 -48.15
C LYS A 378 2.86 -7.24 -48.90
N GLU A 379 1.60 -7.57 -48.55
CA GLU A 379 0.39 -7.17 -49.29
C GLU A 379 -0.24 -5.86 -48.76
N ALA A 380 0.17 -5.34 -47.61
CA ALA A 380 -0.38 -4.11 -47.07
C ALA A 380 0.23 -2.86 -47.73
N LYS A 381 0.06 -2.71 -49.04
CA LYS A 381 0.21 -1.38 -49.67
C LYS A 381 -0.77 -0.42 -49.01
N ALA A 382 -0.31 0.80 -48.75
CA ALA A 382 -1.08 1.89 -48.16
C ALA A 382 -2.31 2.21 -49.08
N SER A 383 -3.38 1.45 -48.92
CA SER A 383 -4.63 1.69 -49.59
C SER A 383 -5.37 2.80 -48.84
N GLU A 384 -5.93 3.77 -49.54
CA GLU A 384 -6.77 4.86 -49.00
C GLU A 384 -7.99 4.32 -48.22
N ASN A 385 -8.36 3.09 -48.41
CA ASN A 385 -9.45 2.38 -47.71
C ASN A 385 -9.06 1.79 -46.35
N ASN A 386 -7.82 2.00 -45.87
CA ASN A 386 -7.37 1.48 -44.56
C ASN A 386 -8.08 2.18 -43.40
N PHE A 387 -8.52 1.38 -42.40
CA PHE A 387 -9.18 1.89 -41.19
C PHE A 387 -8.38 3.03 -40.51
N ALA A 388 -7.05 2.91 -40.37
CA ALA A 388 -6.20 3.93 -39.75
C ALA A 388 -6.25 5.26 -40.50
N TYR A 389 -6.26 5.24 -41.84
CA TYR A 389 -6.38 6.45 -42.66
C TYR A 389 -7.76 7.11 -42.50
N ARG A 390 -8.83 6.28 -42.53
CA ARG A 390 -10.20 6.77 -42.32
C ARG A 390 -10.38 7.37 -40.94
N PHE A 391 -9.82 6.74 -39.91
CA PHE A 391 -9.87 7.21 -38.52
C PHE A 391 -9.13 8.54 -38.36
N ALA A 392 -7.86 8.65 -38.83
CA ALA A 392 -7.10 9.91 -38.79
C ALA A 392 -7.86 11.05 -39.51
N ASN A 393 -8.44 10.79 -40.66
CA ASN A 393 -9.21 11.77 -41.38
C ASN A 393 -10.48 12.19 -40.65
N ALA A 394 -11.19 11.24 -40.01
CA ALA A 394 -12.39 11.51 -39.22
C ALA A 394 -12.08 12.40 -38.00
N ILE A 395 -11.00 12.10 -37.26
CA ILE A 395 -10.55 12.89 -36.11
C ILE A 395 -10.17 14.31 -36.53
N LEU A 396 -9.41 14.47 -37.62
CA LEU A 396 -8.99 15.78 -38.09
C LEU A 396 -10.15 16.62 -38.68
N LYS A 397 -11.12 15.98 -39.33
CA LYS A 397 -12.34 16.66 -39.76
C LYS A 397 -13.21 17.14 -38.58
N ARG A 398 -13.29 16.33 -37.52
CA ARG A 398 -14.09 16.63 -36.32
C ARG A 398 -13.22 17.12 -35.14
N LYS A 399 -12.14 17.85 -35.41
CA LYS A 399 -11.19 18.33 -34.38
C LYS A 399 -11.85 19.08 -33.22
N THR A 400 -12.88 19.89 -33.54
CA THR A 400 -13.63 20.68 -32.55
C THR A 400 -14.36 19.75 -31.56
N VAL A 401 -14.95 18.66 -32.05
CA VAL A 401 -15.60 17.64 -31.20
C VAL A 401 -14.58 16.99 -30.26
N SER A 402 -13.39 16.64 -30.76
CA SER A 402 -12.33 16.07 -29.92
C SER A 402 -11.88 17.01 -28.80
N ILE A 403 -11.78 18.31 -29.10
CA ILE A 403 -11.41 19.34 -28.10
C ILE A 403 -12.52 19.50 -27.04
N TYR A 404 -13.78 19.67 -27.47
CA TYR A 404 -14.89 19.80 -26.52
C TYR A 404 -15.10 18.54 -25.67
N ALA A 405 -14.97 17.36 -26.27
CA ALA A 405 -15.02 16.09 -25.53
C ALA A 405 -13.90 16.02 -24.46
N SER A 406 -12.68 16.46 -24.80
CA SER A 406 -11.58 16.51 -23.81
C SER A 406 -11.86 17.52 -22.69
N ILE A 407 -12.41 18.70 -23.00
CA ILE A 407 -12.80 19.70 -21.99
C ILE A 407 -13.91 19.14 -21.08
N LEU A 408 -14.92 18.50 -21.64
CA LEU A 408 -15.99 17.87 -20.87
C LEU A 408 -15.44 16.79 -19.92
N ILE A 409 -14.54 15.93 -20.42
CA ILE A 409 -13.87 14.92 -19.60
C ILE A 409 -13.08 15.57 -18.46
N ILE A 410 -12.34 16.64 -18.71
CA ILE A 410 -11.62 17.40 -17.67
C ILE A 410 -12.60 17.90 -16.59
N VAL A 411 -13.70 18.53 -16.99
CA VAL A 411 -14.69 19.04 -16.04
C VAL A 411 -15.27 17.94 -15.18
N LEU A 412 -15.69 16.82 -15.79
CA LEU A 412 -16.22 15.67 -15.07
C LEU A 412 -15.17 15.04 -14.13
N SER A 413 -13.91 14.98 -14.58
CA SER A 413 -12.81 14.49 -13.75
C SER A 413 -12.57 15.40 -12.54
N VAL A 414 -12.54 16.70 -12.71
CA VAL A 414 -12.37 17.66 -11.59
C VAL A 414 -13.51 17.55 -10.57
N ILE A 415 -14.75 17.37 -11.03
CA ILE A 415 -15.89 17.13 -10.13
C ILE A 415 -15.71 15.80 -9.36
N GLY A 416 -15.27 14.76 -10.04
CA GLY A 416 -14.98 13.46 -9.38
C GLY A 416 -13.86 13.58 -8.35
N MET A 417 -12.80 14.32 -8.66
CA MET A 417 -11.66 14.52 -7.74
C MET A 417 -12.03 15.13 -6.39
N GLN A 418 -13.08 15.97 -6.34
CA GLN A 418 -13.53 16.54 -5.07
C GLN A 418 -14.06 15.51 -4.06
N LYS A 419 -14.34 14.28 -4.51
CA LYS A 419 -14.80 13.18 -3.67
C LYS A 419 -13.69 12.20 -3.28
N ILE A 420 -12.44 12.47 -3.68
CA ILE A 420 -11.31 11.63 -3.28
C ILE A 420 -11.12 11.76 -1.78
N TRP A 421 -10.99 10.63 -1.14
CA TRP A 421 -10.62 10.52 0.25
C TRP A 421 -9.37 9.66 0.39
N ILE A 422 -8.70 9.76 1.51
CA ILE A 422 -7.45 9.07 1.75
C ILE A 422 -7.70 8.05 2.83
N ASN A 423 -7.19 6.86 2.63
CA ASN A 423 -7.29 5.80 3.61
C ASN A 423 -6.08 4.86 3.52
N SER A 424 -5.47 4.62 4.66
CA SER A 424 -4.34 3.71 4.81
C SER A 424 -4.66 2.55 5.75
N SER A 425 -5.95 2.34 6.05
CA SER A 425 -6.40 1.18 6.83
C SER A 425 -5.75 -0.11 6.30
N PHE A 426 -5.18 -0.87 7.20
CA PHE A 426 -4.55 -2.15 6.85
C PHE A 426 -5.58 -3.26 6.65
N LEU A 427 -6.73 -3.18 7.32
CA LEU A 427 -7.85 -4.08 7.15
C LEU A 427 -8.49 -3.95 5.76
N ASP A 428 -8.51 -2.75 5.18
CA ASP A 428 -8.99 -2.54 3.80
C ASP A 428 -8.14 -3.22 2.71
N LYS A 429 -6.99 -3.78 3.07
CA LYS A 429 -6.20 -4.63 2.17
C LYS A 429 -6.81 -6.00 1.94
N PHE A 430 -7.71 -6.45 2.82
CA PHE A 430 -8.36 -7.75 2.78
C PHE A 430 -9.79 -7.67 2.23
N GLU A 431 -10.33 -8.83 1.83
CA GLU A 431 -11.74 -8.95 1.44
C GLU A 431 -12.64 -8.73 2.66
N LYS A 432 -13.78 -8.07 2.44
CA LYS A 432 -14.75 -7.80 3.51
C LYS A 432 -15.33 -9.05 4.16
N ASP A 433 -15.35 -10.16 3.42
CA ASP A 433 -15.81 -11.47 3.88
C ASP A 433 -14.66 -12.35 4.40
N SER A 434 -13.44 -11.84 4.45
CA SER A 434 -12.31 -12.56 5.04
C SER A 434 -12.45 -12.67 6.56
N GLU A 435 -11.94 -13.77 7.11
CA GLU A 435 -11.99 -14.06 8.54
C GLU A 435 -11.43 -12.91 9.39
N ILE A 436 -10.28 -12.34 8.99
CA ILE A 436 -9.64 -11.24 9.73
C ILE A 436 -10.54 -10.00 9.82
N VAL A 437 -11.24 -9.62 8.73
CA VAL A 437 -12.13 -8.45 8.71
C VAL A 437 -13.40 -8.73 9.49
N GLN A 438 -13.96 -9.95 9.38
CA GLN A 438 -15.15 -10.33 10.15
C GLN A 438 -14.85 -10.44 11.65
N THR A 439 -13.70 -10.98 12.01
CA THR A 439 -13.24 -11.04 13.40
C THR A 439 -13.07 -9.65 14.00
N ASP A 440 -12.39 -8.74 13.28
CA ASP A 440 -12.23 -7.36 13.73
C ASP A 440 -13.58 -6.66 13.92
N ALA A 441 -14.48 -6.80 12.95
CA ALA A 441 -15.84 -6.25 13.05
C ALA A 441 -16.62 -6.81 14.25
N PHE A 442 -16.49 -8.10 14.53
CA PHE A 442 -17.12 -8.75 15.69
C PHE A 442 -16.57 -8.18 17.01
N ILE A 443 -15.25 -8.05 17.13
CA ILE A 443 -14.63 -7.50 18.34
C ILE A 443 -15.01 -6.02 18.53
N ASN A 444 -15.04 -5.23 17.44
CA ASN A 444 -15.47 -3.84 17.46
C ASN A 444 -16.97 -3.66 17.81
N GLU A 445 -17.81 -4.65 17.52
CA GLU A 445 -19.22 -4.67 17.93
C GLU A 445 -19.38 -4.94 19.43
N LYS A 446 -18.56 -5.83 19.97
CA LYS A 446 -18.70 -6.33 21.36
C LYS A 446 -17.91 -5.51 22.38
N PHE A 447 -16.86 -4.81 21.95
CA PHE A 447 -15.92 -4.09 22.82
C PHE A 447 -15.63 -2.68 22.29
N GLY A 448 -14.74 -1.96 22.97
CA GLY A 448 -14.44 -0.56 22.68
C GLY A 448 -13.73 -0.31 21.34
N GLY A 449 -13.04 -1.29 20.80
CA GLY A 449 -12.34 -1.14 19.52
C GLY A 449 -11.00 -1.86 19.46
N THR A 450 -10.50 -2.05 18.25
CA THR A 450 -9.23 -2.73 17.96
C THR A 450 -8.10 -1.77 17.58
N SER A 451 -8.43 -0.53 17.23
CA SER A 451 -7.45 0.53 16.91
C SER A 451 -7.32 1.50 18.08
N VAL A 452 -6.12 2.01 18.35
CA VAL A 452 -5.82 2.79 19.55
C VAL A 452 -5.10 4.09 19.22
N ILE A 453 -5.57 5.20 19.78
CA ILE A 453 -4.82 6.46 19.88
C ILE A 453 -4.40 6.64 21.34
N ASN A 454 -3.12 6.86 21.56
CA ASN A 454 -2.58 7.23 22.85
C ASN A 454 -2.43 8.75 22.90
N LEU A 455 -3.26 9.41 23.70
CA LEU A 455 -3.14 10.83 23.97
C LEU A 455 -2.20 11.03 25.15
N ILE A 456 -1.05 11.61 24.90
CA ILE A 456 -0.03 11.86 25.91
C ILE A 456 -0.14 13.32 26.37
N LEU A 457 -0.51 13.47 27.64
CA LEU A 457 -0.62 14.76 28.31
C LEU A 457 0.63 14.95 29.16
N GLU A 458 1.40 16.02 28.93
CA GLU A 458 2.67 16.28 29.58
C GLU A 458 2.69 17.62 30.31
N SER A 459 3.23 17.62 31.53
CA SER A 459 3.49 18.85 32.29
C SER A 459 4.95 18.90 32.75
N PRO A 460 5.57 20.08 32.85
CA PRO A 460 6.89 20.24 33.46
C PRO A 460 6.89 20.05 34.97
N GLU A 461 5.68 20.01 35.58
CA GLU A 461 5.53 19.89 37.05
C GLU A 461 5.32 18.42 37.43
N ALA A 462 6.14 17.90 38.33
CA ALA A 462 5.89 16.60 38.97
C ALA A 462 4.59 16.63 39.79
N ASP A 463 3.95 15.47 39.91
CA ASP A 463 2.67 15.31 40.63
C ASP A 463 1.50 16.13 40.02
N LYS A 464 1.61 16.57 38.75
CA LYS A 464 0.57 17.33 38.06
C LYS A 464 -0.71 16.50 37.92
N PHE A 465 -0.58 15.23 37.56
CA PHE A 465 -1.71 14.33 37.41
C PHE A 465 -2.20 13.68 38.69
N LYS A 466 -1.81 14.26 39.88
CA LYS A 466 -2.50 14.07 41.16
C LYS A 466 -3.48 15.22 41.47
N GLU A 467 -3.41 16.32 40.68
CA GLU A 467 -4.27 17.49 40.89
C GLU A 467 -5.69 17.22 40.37
N PRO A 468 -6.73 17.47 41.20
CA PRO A 468 -8.12 17.24 40.80
C PRO A 468 -8.51 17.97 39.50
N LYS A 469 -8.04 19.22 39.31
CA LYS A 469 -8.38 20.02 38.12
C LYS A 469 -7.91 19.38 36.83
N ALA A 470 -6.71 18.85 36.78
CA ALA A 470 -6.16 18.16 35.62
C ALA A 470 -6.95 16.87 35.33
N LEU A 471 -7.20 16.07 36.34
CA LEU A 471 -7.91 14.78 36.23
C LEU A 471 -9.38 14.96 35.84
N VAL A 472 -10.09 15.97 36.37
CA VAL A 472 -11.47 16.29 35.97
C VAL A 472 -11.54 16.72 34.51
N LEU A 473 -10.53 17.45 34.02
CA LEU A 473 -10.48 17.82 32.61
C LEU A 473 -10.25 16.60 31.71
N VAL A 474 -9.41 15.66 32.16
CA VAL A 474 -9.22 14.37 31.47
C VAL A 474 -10.52 13.55 31.43
N ASP A 475 -11.18 13.39 32.58
CA ASP A 475 -12.46 12.67 32.67
C ASP A 475 -13.58 13.31 31.80
N LYS A 476 -13.59 14.64 31.71
CA LYS A 476 -14.50 15.37 30.84
C LYS A 476 -14.19 15.09 29.36
N LEU A 477 -12.92 15.13 28.96
CA LEU A 477 -12.50 14.80 27.61
C LEU A 477 -12.89 13.35 27.24
N GLN A 478 -12.66 12.37 28.14
CA GLN A 478 -13.06 10.97 27.94
C GLN A 478 -14.55 10.87 27.62
N LYS A 479 -15.41 11.48 28.42
CA LYS A 479 -16.86 11.47 28.25
C LYS A 479 -17.28 12.13 26.94
N ASP A 480 -16.64 13.23 26.55
CA ASP A 480 -16.97 13.94 25.30
C ASP A 480 -16.53 13.16 24.07
N VAL A 481 -15.37 12.51 24.10
CA VAL A 481 -14.90 11.64 23.00
C VAL A 481 -15.82 10.44 22.81
N GLU A 482 -16.23 9.78 23.90
CA GLU A 482 -17.12 8.61 23.87
C GLU A 482 -18.55 8.95 23.45
N SER A 483 -19.09 10.08 23.92
CA SER A 483 -20.50 10.43 23.69
C SER A 483 -20.76 11.05 22.33
N ASN A 484 -19.80 11.80 21.76
CA ASN A 484 -19.99 12.59 20.54
C ASN A 484 -19.63 11.83 19.26
N LEU A 485 -18.86 10.75 19.35
CA LEU A 485 -18.32 10.04 18.21
C LEU A 485 -18.70 8.56 18.26
N GLY A 486 -19.63 8.14 17.42
CA GLY A 486 -19.95 6.71 17.27
C GLY A 486 -18.79 5.81 16.81
N VAL A 487 -17.63 6.40 16.50
CA VAL A 487 -16.40 5.71 16.11
C VAL A 487 -15.48 5.40 17.29
N VAL A 488 -15.65 6.11 18.43
CA VAL A 488 -14.94 5.81 19.69
C VAL A 488 -15.82 4.85 20.48
N GLY A 489 -15.26 3.75 20.88
CA GLY A 489 -16.00 2.74 21.66
C GLY A 489 -15.69 2.78 23.13
N ASP A 490 -14.48 3.18 23.51
CA ASP A 490 -14.05 3.27 24.90
C ASP A 490 -12.84 4.20 25.04
N SER A 491 -12.61 4.70 26.25
CA SER A 491 -11.38 5.38 26.61
C SER A 491 -10.92 5.01 28.03
N PHE A 492 -9.61 5.07 28.29
CA PHE A 492 -9.07 4.65 29.57
C PHE A 492 -7.86 5.49 30.01
N SER A 493 -7.87 5.92 31.26
CA SER A 493 -6.79 6.75 31.84
C SER A 493 -6.62 6.54 33.35
N LEU A 494 -5.72 7.30 33.94
CA LEU A 494 -5.55 7.40 35.41
C LEU A 494 -6.86 7.79 36.12
N SER A 495 -7.73 8.56 35.45
CA SER A 495 -9.01 8.98 36.00
C SER A 495 -9.90 7.79 36.37
N ASP A 496 -9.88 6.71 35.57
CA ASP A 496 -10.68 5.51 35.82
C ASP A 496 -10.20 4.76 37.06
N TYR A 497 -8.89 4.67 37.28
CA TYR A 497 -8.35 4.12 38.53
C TYR A 497 -8.81 4.90 39.75
N LEU A 498 -8.74 6.22 39.72
CA LEU A 498 -9.10 7.08 40.84
C LEU A 498 -10.61 7.05 41.13
N LYS A 499 -11.45 7.07 40.07
CA LYS A 499 -12.91 6.91 40.23
C LYS A 499 -13.24 5.55 40.86
N ARG A 500 -12.63 4.46 40.38
CA ARG A 500 -12.84 3.11 40.94
C ARG A 500 -12.39 3.03 42.39
N MET A 501 -11.22 3.53 42.73
CA MET A 501 -10.71 3.55 44.11
C MET A 501 -11.61 4.38 45.04
N ASN A 502 -12.07 5.55 44.56
CA ASN A 502 -12.98 6.39 45.35
C ASN A 502 -14.30 5.68 45.62
N LYS A 503 -14.89 5.04 44.60
CA LYS A 503 -16.11 4.28 44.70
C LYS A 503 -16.01 3.12 45.70
N VAL A 504 -14.98 2.29 45.58
CA VAL A 504 -14.81 1.11 46.48
C VAL A 504 -14.45 1.50 47.92
N MET A 505 -13.75 2.59 48.15
CA MET A 505 -13.48 3.11 49.48
C MET A 505 -14.72 3.70 50.18
N HIS A 506 -15.78 3.94 49.42
CA HIS A 506 -17.09 4.39 49.91
C HIS A 506 -18.18 3.30 49.76
N ALA A 507 -17.80 2.02 49.90
CA ALA A 507 -18.70 0.85 49.87
C ALA A 507 -19.46 0.69 48.55
N ASP A 508 -18.78 0.90 47.46
CA ASP A 508 -19.30 0.76 46.06
C ASP A 508 -20.52 1.64 45.74
N ARG A 509 -20.67 2.78 46.45
CA ARG A 509 -21.79 3.71 46.16
C ARG A 509 -21.50 4.52 44.91
N GLU A 510 -22.45 4.53 43.97
CA GLU A 510 -22.31 5.17 42.65
C GLU A 510 -22.03 6.67 42.71
N GLU A 511 -22.54 7.36 43.74
CA GLU A 511 -22.28 8.80 43.96
C GLU A 511 -20.81 9.15 44.16
N PHE A 512 -19.93 8.17 44.46
CA PHE A 512 -18.51 8.29 44.61
C PHE A 512 -17.70 7.83 43.37
N ASN A 513 -18.36 7.51 42.28
CA ASN A 513 -17.73 7.24 41.00
C ASN A 513 -17.25 8.56 40.34
N THR A 514 -16.43 9.29 41.05
CA THR A 514 -15.94 10.63 40.70
C THR A 514 -14.50 10.81 41.13
N ILE A 515 -13.80 11.74 40.49
CA ILE A 515 -12.45 12.14 40.91
C ILE A 515 -12.53 12.81 42.28
N PRO A 516 -11.71 12.40 43.30
CA PRO A 516 -11.64 13.09 44.56
C PRO A 516 -11.18 14.54 44.45
N ASP A 517 -11.74 15.44 45.26
CA ASP A 517 -11.48 16.90 45.22
C ASP A 517 -10.13 17.31 45.83
N SER A 518 -9.33 16.36 46.38
CA SER A 518 -8.08 16.61 47.11
C SER A 518 -6.89 15.94 46.43
N LYS A 519 -5.81 16.71 46.14
CA LYS A 519 -4.55 16.18 45.63
C LYS A 519 -3.95 15.13 46.60
N ASP A 520 -4.04 15.39 47.90
CA ASP A 520 -3.53 14.49 48.94
C ASP A 520 -4.32 13.17 48.99
N LEU A 521 -5.63 13.20 48.78
CA LEU A 521 -6.43 12.01 48.74
C LEU A 521 -6.16 11.18 47.47
N ASN A 522 -6.00 11.84 46.33
CA ASN A 522 -5.56 11.19 45.10
C ASN A 522 -4.21 10.48 45.29
N ALA A 523 -3.25 11.18 45.89
CA ALA A 523 -1.93 10.61 46.17
C ALA A 523 -2.01 9.40 47.13
N GLN A 524 -2.88 9.47 48.15
CA GLN A 524 -3.10 8.33 49.04
C GLN A 524 -3.69 7.13 48.37
N TYR A 525 -4.70 7.31 47.49
CA TYR A 525 -5.30 6.22 46.73
C TYR A 525 -4.28 5.57 45.80
N LEU A 526 -3.51 6.36 45.05
CA LEU A 526 -2.48 5.85 44.17
C LEU A 526 -1.41 5.06 44.93
N LEU A 527 -0.93 5.58 46.08
CA LEU A 527 -0.01 4.86 46.93
C LEU A 527 -0.59 3.54 47.45
N LEU A 528 -1.88 3.53 47.83
CA LEU A 528 -2.56 2.29 48.26
C LEU A 528 -2.62 1.26 47.11
N TYR A 529 -2.84 1.71 45.87
CA TYR A 529 -2.82 0.81 44.71
C TYR A 529 -1.41 0.28 44.45
N GLU A 530 -0.39 1.15 44.46
CA GLU A 530 1.02 0.74 44.30
C GLU A 530 1.47 -0.30 45.35
N MET A 531 0.90 -0.25 46.55
CA MET A 531 1.22 -1.20 47.64
C MET A 531 0.39 -2.50 47.57
N SER A 532 -0.78 -2.48 46.97
CA SER A 532 -1.77 -3.58 47.04
C SER A 532 -1.95 -4.30 45.70
N GLY A 533 -1.76 -3.61 44.60
CA GLY A 533 -1.92 -4.11 43.22
C GLY A 533 -0.58 -4.38 42.50
N ASP A 534 -0.64 -4.47 41.17
CA ASP A 534 0.54 -4.47 40.35
C ASP A 534 0.84 -3.05 39.82
N PRO A 535 1.91 -2.39 40.31
CA PRO A 535 2.26 -1.02 39.89
C PRO A 535 2.49 -0.90 38.38
N ASP A 536 2.93 -1.98 37.70
CA ASP A 536 3.18 -1.96 36.26
C ASP A 536 1.91 -1.64 35.46
N ASN A 537 0.73 -1.98 35.96
CA ASN A 537 -0.56 -1.60 35.37
C ASN A 537 -0.84 -0.09 35.46
N LEU A 538 -0.38 0.56 36.54
CA LEU A 538 -0.53 2.00 36.71
C LEU A 538 0.42 2.75 35.78
N TRP A 539 1.63 2.23 35.57
CA TRP A 539 2.63 2.85 34.69
C TRP A 539 2.27 2.80 33.21
N LYS A 540 1.25 2.04 32.81
CA LYS A 540 0.67 2.12 31.48
C LYS A 540 -0.14 3.40 31.22
N VAL A 541 -0.64 4.06 32.27
CA VAL A 541 -1.49 5.27 32.17
C VAL A 541 -0.88 6.53 32.75
N VAL A 542 0.20 6.41 33.54
CA VAL A 542 0.91 7.56 34.13
C VAL A 542 2.39 7.20 34.33
N ASN A 543 3.30 8.17 34.17
CA ASN A 543 4.72 7.96 34.46
C ASN A 543 5.01 8.05 35.96
N TYR A 544 6.22 7.64 36.35
CA TYR A 544 6.61 7.47 37.73
C TYR A 544 6.52 8.76 38.58
N ASP A 545 6.77 9.94 38.01
CA ASP A 545 6.71 11.22 38.70
C ASP A 545 5.37 11.95 38.53
N TYR A 546 4.37 11.29 37.89
CA TYR A 546 3.03 11.82 37.65
C TYR A 546 3.01 13.14 36.87
N SER A 547 4.03 13.37 36.05
CA SER A 547 4.12 14.53 35.13
C SER A 547 3.58 14.26 33.74
N LYS A 548 3.47 12.99 33.35
CA LYS A 548 2.92 12.56 32.05
C LYS A 548 1.79 11.56 32.27
N LEU A 549 0.71 11.72 31.49
CA LEU A 549 -0.46 10.84 31.52
C LEU A 549 -0.75 10.33 30.12
N ASN A 550 -0.98 9.03 30.00
CA ASN A 550 -1.47 8.38 28.80
C ASN A 550 -2.98 8.16 28.91
N LEU A 551 -3.74 8.81 28.05
CA LEU A 551 -5.16 8.52 27.82
C LEU A 551 -5.28 7.66 26.58
N ASN A 552 -5.67 6.41 26.75
CA ASN A 552 -5.93 5.45 25.68
C ASN A 552 -7.34 5.67 25.14
N ILE A 553 -7.47 5.91 23.83
CA ILE A 553 -8.75 6.09 23.12
C ILE A 553 -8.89 4.94 22.13
N GLN A 554 -9.88 4.06 22.35
CA GLN A 554 -10.15 2.92 21.49
C GLN A 554 -11.14 3.28 20.38
N LEU A 555 -10.76 2.98 19.15
CA LEU A 555 -11.54 3.26 17.95
C LEU A 555 -12.08 1.96 17.34
N LYS A 556 -13.33 2.00 16.89
CA LYS A 556 -14.00 0.90 16.17
C LYS A 556 -13.57 0.75 14.72
N SER A 557 -12.64 1.57 14.26
CA SER A 557 -12.08 1.52 12.91
C SER A 557 -10.69 2.15 12.87
N ASP A 558 -9.79 1.58 12.08
CA ASP A 558 -8.45 2.09 11.79
C ASP A 558 -8.43 3.08 10.61
N ASP A 559 -9.61 3.50 10.10
CA ASP A 559 -9.67 4.43 8.98
C ASP A 559 -9.29 5.87 9.39
N SER A 560 -8.61 6.55 8.47
CA SER A 560 -8.06 7.90 8.72
C SER A 560 -9.11 8.94 9.08
N LYS A 561 -10.37 8.77 8.66
CA LYS A 561 -11.45 9.70 8.97
C LYS A 561 -11.91 9.56 10.42
N SER A 562 -12.05 8.34 10.89
CA SER A 562 -12.40 8.04 12.28
C SER A 562 -11.34 8.57 13.25
N ILE A 563 -10.05 8.32 12.92
CA ILE A 563 -8.91 8.82 13.70
C ILE A 563 -8.91 10.36 13.75
N ARG A 564 -9.08 11.05 12.60
CA ARG A 564 -9.15 12.53 12.56
C ARG A 564 -10.29 13.08 13.40
N SER A 565 -11.47 12.45 13.33
CA SER A 565 -12.62 12.90 14.10
C SER A 565 -12.38 12.83 15.61
N ALA A 566 -11.68 11.79 16.09
CA ALA A 566 -11.29 11.70 17.49
C ALA A 566 -10.27 12.79 17.88
N ILE A 567 -9.27 13.03 17.04
CA ILE A 567 -8.27 14.08 17.24
C ILE A 567 -8.91 15.48 17.25
N GLU A 568 -9.88 15.75 16.36
CA GLU A 568 -10.59 17.03 16.33
C GLU A 568 -11.28 17.35 17.67
N VAL A 569 -11.91 16.37 18.31
CA VAL A 569 -12.49 16.56 19.65
C VAL A 569 -11.42 16.87 20.70
N VAL A 570 -10.29 16.17 20.65
CA VAL A 570 -9.16 16.43 21.58
C VAL A 570 -8.60 17.83 21.38
N GLU A 571 -8.46 18.30 20.14
CA GLU A 571 -7.95 19.64 19.83
C GLU A 571 -8.82 20.77 20.40
N ASP A 572 -10.13 20.58 20.55
CA ASP A 572 -11.02 21.55 21.21
C ASP A 572 -10.66 21.74 22.70
N TYR A 573 -9.98 20.75 23.30
CA TYR A 573 -9.52 20.80 24.70
C TYR A 573 -8.10 21.35 24.86
N ARG A 574 -7.32 21.48 23.77
CA ARG A 574 -5.91 21.90 23.82
C ARG A 574 -5.68 23.19 24.60
N ASN A 575 -6.52 24.19 24.40
CA ASN A 575 -6.42 25.46 25.12
C ASN A 575 -6.68 25.31 26.63
N GLN A 576 -7.64 24.46 27.03
CA GLN A 576 -7.97 24.20 28.42
C GLN A 576 -6.83 23.47 29.13
N PHE A 577 -6.16 22.54 28.45
CA PHE A 577 -4.95 21.88 28.98
C PHE A 577 -3.78 22.85 29.07
N SER A 578 -3.60 23.70 28.06
CA SER A 578 -2.53 24.73 28.08
C SER A 578 -2.67 25.72 29.24
N GLU A 579 -3.90 26.09 29.64
CA GLU A 579 -4.17 26.93 30.82
C GLU A 579 -3.74 26.26 32.14
N LEU A 580 -3.55 24.94 32.14
CA LEU A 580 -3.05 24.16 33.26
C LEU A 580 -1.57 23.79 33.12
N ASP A 581 -0.82 24.37 32.19
CA ASP A 581 0.56 24.02 31.86
C ASP A 581 0.71 22.54 31.45
N ILE A 582 -0.28 22.02 30.69
CA ILE A 582 -0.28 20.66 30.13
C ILE A 582 -0.20 20.74 28.60
N GLU A 583 0.79 20.09 28.02
CA GLU A 583 0.96 19.92 26.60
C GLU A 583 0.22 18.65 26.12
N VAL A 584 -0.36 18.73 24.92
CA VAL A 584 -1.13 17.64 24.31
C VAL A 584 -0.36 17.07 23.12
N ASN A 585 0.02 15.80 23.21
CA ASN A 585 0.75 15.07 22.18
C ASN A 585 0.04 13.75 21.83
N TYR A 586 0.38 13.15 20.70
CA TYR A 586 -0.26 11.92 20.21
C TYR A 586 0.77 10.85 19.94
N ALA A 587 0.42 9.60 20.25
CA ALA A 587 1.23 8.41 20.05
C ALA A 587 0.34 7.19 19.69
N GLY A 588 0.95 6.04 19.54
CA GLY A 588 0.28 4.76 19.30
C GLY A 588 -0.06 4.49 17.84
N SER A 589 -0.46 3.25 17.55
CA SER A 589 -0.63 2.72 16.19
C SER A 589 -1.66 3.49 15.36
N GLY A 590 -2.76 3.96 15.97
CA GLY A 590 -3.75 4.79 15.27
C GLY A 590 -3.18 6.12 14.80
N TYR A 591 -2.42 6.82 15.65
CA TYR A 591 -1.79 8.08 15.26
C TYR A 591 -0.68 7.87 14.22
N LYS A 592 0.17 6.85 14.39
CA LYS A 592 1.17 6.45 13.39
C LYS A 592 0.50 6.20 12.03
N THR A 593 -0.64 5.50 11.99
CA THR A 593 -1.42 5.26 10.76
C THR A 593 -1.93 6.55 10.11
N LEU A 594 -2.38 7.52 10.91
CA LEU A 594 -2.82 8.82 10.38
C LEU A 594 -1.66 9.60 9.74
N VAL A 595 -0.53 9.71 10.44
CA VAL A 595 0.68 10.39 9.93
C VAL A 595 1.17 9.69 8.66
N PHE A 596 1.19 8.38 8.64
CA PHE A 596 1.51 7.58 7.47
C PHE A 596 0.60 7.89 6.27
N THR A 597 -0.70 8.06 6.52
CA THR A 597 -1.68 8.47 5.50
C THR A 597 -1.34 9.84 4.92
N ASP A 598 -0.96 10.80 5.77
CA ASP A 598 -0.58 12.15 5.33
C ASP A 598 0.71 12.14 4.52
N LEU A 599 1.71 11.34 4.91
CA LEU A 599 2.94 11.16 4.15
C LEU A 599 2.71 10.51 2.77
N ILE A 600 1.74 9.61 2.65
CA ILE A 600 1.34 9.06 1.35
C ILE A 600 0.77 10.16 0.46
N LEU A 601 -0.13 10.99 0.97
CA LEU A 601 -0.73 12.08 0.20
C LEU A 601 0.32 13.09 -0.27
N GLU A 602 1.17 13.53 0.65
CA GLU A 602 2.24 14.48 0.36
C GLU A 602 3.20 13.92 -0.69
N GLY A 603 3.67 12.68 -0.49
CA GLY A 603 4.53 11.97 -1.42
C GLY A 603 3.88 11.79 -2.80
N GLN A 604 2.56 11.54 -2.85
CA GLN A 604 1.81 11.40 -4.09
C GLN A 604 1.75 12.72 -4.88
N ILE A 605 1.49 13.83 -4.22
CA ILE A 605 1.45 15.14 -4.87
C ILE A 605 2.83 15.50 -5.44
N TYR A 606 3.88 15.34 -4.64
CA TYR A 606 5.24 15.62 -5.09
C TYR A 606 5.67 14.71 -6.25
N SER A 607 5.43 13.41 -6.16
CA SER A 607 5.81 12.47 -7.21
C SER A 607 5.09 12.73 -8.53
N LEU A 608 3.80 13.09 -8.48
CA LEU A 608 2.99 13.44 -9.65
C LEU A 608 3.53 14.70 -10.35
N ILE A 609 3.73 15.79 -9.60
CA ILE A 609 4.24 17.05 -10.15
C ILE A 609 5.66 16.85 -10.70
N PHE A 610 6.53 16.20 -9.94
CA PHE A 610 7.91 15.96 -10.32
C PHE A 610 8.02 15.07 -11.56
N SER A 611 7.23 13.98 -11.64
CA SER A 611 7.24 13.10 -12.81
C SER A 611 6.75 13.79 -14.06
N LEU A 612 5.66 14.56 -14.00
CA LEU A 612 5.17 15.35 -15.14
C LEU A 612 6.18 16.39 -15.60
N PHE A 613 6.80 17.10 -14.66
CA PHE A 613 7.79 18.14 -14.95
C PHE A 613 9.04 17.57 -15.60
N ILE A 614 9.63 16.52 -15.03
CA ILE A 614 10.83 15.89 -15.59
C ILE A 614 10.55 15.25 -16.96
N VAL A 615 9.42 14.55 -17.09
CA VAL A 615 9.02 13.97 -18.38
C VAL A 615 8.86 15.06 -19.45
N MET A 616 8.22 16.17 -19.11
CA MET A 616 8.10 17.32 -20.03
C MET A 616 9.46 17.88 -20.46
N ILE A 617 10.42 18.00 -19.52
CA ILE A 617 11.79 18.45 -19.80
C ILE A 617 12.49 17.46 -20.71
N LEU A 618 12.46 16.15 -20.37
CA LEU A 618 13.09 15.10 -21.17
C LEU A 618 12.55 15.09 -22.61
N LEU A 619 11.24 15.19 -22.79
CA LEU A 619 10.62 15.28 -24.12
C LEU A 619 11.04 16.56 -24.86
N SER A 620 11.14 17.68 -24.17
CA SER A 620 11.59 18.95 -24.74
C SER A 620 13.02 18.87 -25.24
N ILE A 621 13.91 18.26 -24.47
CA ILE A 621 15.33 18.01 -24.85
C ILE A 621 15.38 17.03 -26.01
N MET A 622 14.67 15.90 -25.94
CA MET A 622 14.65 14.84 -26.93
C MET A 622 14.17 15.32 -28.30
N PHE A 623 13.12 16.12 -28.32
CA PHE A 623 12.59 16.70 -29.56
C PHE A 623 13.22 18.05 -29.91
N ARG A 624 14.10 18.59 -29.06
CA ARG A 624 14.77 19.90 -29.19
C ARG A 624 13.78 21.06 -29.36
N LYS A 625 12.60 20.97 -28.76
CA LYS A 625 11.53 21.99 -28.82
C LYS A 625 10.61 21.86 -27.61
N ILE A 626 10.54 22.89 -26.79
CA ILE A 626 9.69 22.93 -25.57
C ILE A 626 8.21 22.70 -25.90
N ILE A 627 7.71 23.32 -26.98
CA ILE A 627 6.30 23.18 -27.39
C ILE A 627 5.95 21.72 -27.70
N VAL A 628 6.88 20.93 -28.23
CA VAL A 628 6.64 19.51 -28.52
C VAL A 628 6.59 18.70 -27.21
N GLY A 629 7.46 19.01 -26.24
CA GLY A 629 7.40 18.43 -24.91
C GLY A 629 6.03 18.69 -24.26
N LEU A 630 5.59 19.95 -24.22
CA LEU A 630 4.29 20.34 -23.66
C LEU A 630 3.12 19.61 -24.36
N VAL A 631 3.10 19.57 -25.68
CA VAL A 631 2.02 18.91 -26.44
C VAL A 631 2.01 17.40 -26.20
N ALA A 632 3.19 16.78 -26.08
CA ALA A 632 3.33 15.34 -25.86
C ALA A 632 2.88 14.90 -24.45
N THR A 633 2.91 15.80 -23.45
CA THR A 633 2.45 15.49 -22.09
C THR A 633 0.93 15.63 -21.92
N VAL A 634 0.21 16.27 -22.86
CA VAL A 634 -1.25 16.48 -22.74
C VAL A 634 -2.04 15.16 -22.54
N PRO A 635 -1.81 14.07 -23.30
CA PRO A 635 -2.51 12.81 -23.06
C PRO A 635 -2.28 12.26 -21.64
N LEU A 636 -1.09 12.43 -21.09
CA LEU A 636 -0.73 11.95 -19.73
C LEU A 636 -1.48 12.74 -18.66
N ILE A 637 -1.53 14.07 -18.80
CA ILE A 637 -2.30 14.93 -17.88
C ILE A 637 -3.77 14.55 -17.92
N LEU A 638 -4.35 14.37 -19.11
CA LEU A 638 -5.74 13.92 -19.25
C LEU A 638 -5.98 12.57 -18.57
N THR A 639 -5.08 11.63 -18.77
CA THR A 639 -5.17 10.30 -18.15
C THR A 639 -5.10 10.38 -16.62
N ALA A 640 -4.18 11.16 -16.07
CA ALA A 640 -4.09 11.36 -14.62
C ALA A 640 -5.38 11.97 -14.06
N LEU A 641 -5.92 13.01 -14.71
CA LEU A 641 -7.19 13.62 -14.30
C LEU A 641 -8.35 12.63 -14.36
N ILE A 642 -8.46 11.83 -15.43
CA ILE A 642 -9.49 10.79 -15.56
C ILE A 642 -9.38 9.77 -14.43
N SER A 643 -8.16 9.33 -14.10
CA SER A 643 -7.94 8.34 -13.04
C SER A 643 -8.39 8.86 -11.68
N PHE A 644 -7.90 10.03 -11.28
CA PHE A 644 -8.30 10.61 -9.99
C PHE A 644 -9.79 10.96 -9.97
N GLY A 645 -10.33 11.49 -11.08
CA GLY A 645 -11.77 11.77 -11.19
C GLY A 645 -12.62 10.51 -11.03
N LEU A 646 -12.17 9.39 -11.61
CA LEU A 646 -12.87 8.11 -11.50
C LEU A 646 -12.72 7.50 -10.11
N MET A 647 -11.54 7.60 -9.48
CA MET A 647 -11.34 7.16 -8.09
C MET A 647 -12.34 7.84 -7.17
N GLY A 648 -12.47 9.17 -7.24
CA GLY A 648 -13.47 9.88 -6.44
C GLY A 648 -14.91 9.53 -6.79
N ALA A 649 -15.23 9.33 -8.08
CA ALA A 649 -16.58 8.96 -8.51
C ALA A 649 -16.99 7.54 -8.07
N LEU A 650 -16.04 6.60 -8.01
CA LEU A 650 -16.24 5.21 -7.57
C LEU A 650 -15.94 4.98 -6.09
N ASN A 651 -15.66 6.04 -5.34
CA ASN A 651 -15.29 5.96 -3.92
C ASN A 651 -14.08 5.05 -3.65
N ILE A 652 -13.08 5.06 -4.56
CA ILE A 652 -11.82 4.34 -4.40
C ILE A 652 -10.86 5.27 -3.64
N PRO A 653 -10.35 4.88 -2.45
CA PRO A 653 -9.47 5.72 -1.67
C PRO A 653 -8.08 5.85 -2.30
N LEU A 654 -7.41 6.95 -1.98
CA LEU A 654 -5.98 7.07 -2.15
C LEU A 654 -5.30 6.32 -1.00
N SER A 655 -4.65 5.21 -1.31
CA SER A 655 -3.95 4.32 -0.38
C SER A 655 -2.49 4.13 -0.81
N THR A 656 -1.69 3.43 -0.02
CA THR A 656 -0.30 3.05 -0.38
C THR A 656 -0.20 2.42 -1.77
N THR A 657 -1.16 1.56 -2.12
CA THR A 657 -1.18 0.87 -3.42
C THR A 657 -1.64 1.79 -4.55
N THR A 658 -2.74 2.53 -4.35
CA THR A 658 -3.28 3.41 -5.40
C THR A 658 -2.45 4.67 -5.60
N ALA A 659 -1.61 5.06 -4.62
CA ALA A 659 -0.64 6.14 -4.77
C ALA A 659 0.42 5.87 -5.86
N LEU A 660 0.70 4.61 -6.17
CA LEU A 660 1.60 4.24 -7.27
C LEU A 660 1.02 4.58 -8.65
N LEU A 661 -0.31 4.71 -8.76
CA LEU A 661 -1.06 4.79 -10.00
C LEU A 661 -0.58 5.89 -10.95
N SER A 662 -0.33 7.09 -10.41
CA SER A 662 0.03 8.25 -11.23
C SER A 662 1.41 8.11 -11.86
N SER A 663 2.40 7.71 -11.08
CA SER A 663 3.78 7.54 -11.56
C SER A 663 3.87 6.38 -12.56
N ILE A 664 3.13 5.30 -12.32
CA ILE A 664 3.00 4.19 -13.26
C ILE A 664 2.34 4.65 -14.56
N ALA A 665 1.22 5.36 -14.48
CA ALA A 665 0.48 5.84 -15.65
C ALA A 665 1.33 6.81 -16.51
N ILE A 666 2.07 7.72 -15.87
CA ILE A 666 2.96 8.65 -16.55
C ILE A 666 4.14 7.90 -17.15
N GLY A 667 4.80 7.03 -16.36
CA GLY A 667 5.97 6.29 -16.80
C GLY A 667 5.74 5.38 -18.00
N ILE A 668 4.59 4.67 -18.02
CA ILE A 668 4.25 3.77 -19.13
C ILE A 668 3.58 4.52 -20.29
N GLY A 669 2.67 5.45 -19.95
CA GLY A 669 1.88 6.16 -20.95
C GLY A 669 2.70 7.05 -21.88
N ILE A 670 3.86 7.54 -21.42
CA ILE A 670 4.76 8.39 -22.20
C ILE A 670 5.28 7.69 -23.46
N ASP A 671 5.46 6.37 -23.40
CA ASP A 671 5.93 5.56 -24.52
C ASP A 671 5.07 5.77 -25.79
N TYR A 672 3.74 5.82 -25.62
CA TYR A 672 2.81 6.06 -26.73
C TYR A 672 3.02 7.43 -27.39
N ALA A 673 3.18 8.47 -26.58
CA ALA A 673 3.42 9.83 -27.06
C ALA A 673 4.79 9.94 -27.77
N VAL A 674 5.85 9.37 -27.20
CA VAL A 674 7.19 9.36 -27.79
C VAL A 674 7.20 8.71 -29.17
N HIS A 675 6.67 7.51 -29.29
CA HIS A 675 6.59 6.79 -30.57
C HIS A 675 5.75 7.54 -31.60
N PHE A 676 4.61 8.08 -31.17
CA PHE A 676 3.73 8.82 -32.08
C PHE A 676 4.36 10.12 -32.58
N VAL A 677 4.95 10.93 -31.70
CA VAL A 677 5.60 12.20 -32.05
C VAL A 677 6.85 11.97 -32.91
N SER A 678 7.66 10.95 -32.58
CA SER A 678 8.86 10.58 -33.35
C SER A 678 8.50 10.25 -34.79
N GLN A 679 7.48 9.42 -35.01
CA GLN A 679 7.05 9.05 -36.35
C GLN A 679 6.38 10.22 -37.10
N TYR A 680 5.59 11.03 -36.40
CA TYR A 680 4.98 12.23 -36.98
C TYR A 680 6.06 13.20 -37.46
N ARG A 681 7.11 13.46 -36.66
CA ARG A 681 8.26 14.28 -37.01
C ARG A 681 9.02 13.72 -38.22
N LEU A 682 9.23 12.39 -38.26
CA LEU A 682 9.91 11.72 -39.37
C LEU A 682 9.14 11.91 -40.68
N ASN A 683 7.82 11.68 -40.66
CA ASN A 683 6.97 11.81 -41.85
C ASN A 683 6.84 13.27 -42.32
N ALA A 684 6.77 14.22 -41.40
CA ALA A 684 6.78 15.66 -41.73
C ALA A 684 8.10 16.09 -42.40
N ARG A 685 9.25 15.55 -41.95
CA ARG A 685 10.57 15.83 -42.56
C ARG A 685 10.75 15.27 -43.98
N LYS A 686 9.97 14.24 -44.36
CA LYS A 686 9.93 13.69 -45.71
C LYS A 686 9.21 14.60 -46.72
N GLY A 687 8.74 15.78 -46.31
CA GLY A 687 8.03 16.72 -47.17
C GLY A 687 6.56 16.44 -47.40
N ASN A 688 5.95 15.51 -46.64
CA ASN A 688 4.52 15.25 -46.73
C ASN A 688 3.70 16.43 -46.18
N ASP A 689 2.52 16.65 -46.77
CA ASP A 689 1.53 17.56 -46.22
C ASP A 689 0.98 17.07 -44.88
N ARG A 690 0.30 17.94 -44.12
CA ARG A 690 -0.13 17.63 -42.74
C ARG A 690 -1.10 16.45 -42.67
N LEU A 691 -2.04 16.36 -43.59
CA LEU A 691 -3.03 15.29 -43.62
C LEU A 691 -2.39 13.96 -43.94
N THR A 692 -1.51 13.93 -44.91
CA THR A 692 -0.75 12.74 -45.32
C THR A 692 0.21 12.31 -44.19
N THR A 693 0.90 13.27 -43.54
CA THR A 693 1.72 12.98 -42.36
C THR A 693 0.91 12.33 -41.26
N ALA A 694 -0.27 12.84 -40.93
CA ALA A 694 -1.15 12.30 -39.91
C ALA A 694 -1.62 10.88 -40.26
N LYS A 695 -2.07 10.65 -41.51
CA LYS A 695 -2.53 9.33 -42.01
C LYS A 695 -1.43 8.28 -41.93
N ILE A 696 -0.23 8.59 -42.42
CA ILE A 696 0.93 7.67 -42.41
C ILE A 696 1.35 7.37 -40.98
N THR A 697 1.37 8.39 -40.10
CA THR A 697 1.73 8.21 -38.69
C THR A 697 0.73 7.32 -37.97
N MET A 698 -0.57 7.54 -38.19
CA MET A 698 -1.62 6.69 -37.62
C MET A 698 -1.51 5.23 -38.09
N TYR A 699 -1.16 5.01 -39.35
CA TYR A 699 -1.00 3.67 -39.88
C TYR A 699 0.19 2.90 -39.26
N HIS A 700 1.35 3.55 -39.17
CA HIS A 700 2.55 2.89 -38.66
C HIS A 700 2.62 2.88 -37.12
N SER A 701 2.55 4.05 -36.48
CA SER A 701 2.68 4.15 -35.03
C SER A 701 1.39 3.83 -34.31
N GLY A 702 0.23 4.27 -34.81
CA GLY A 702 -1.05 4.00 -34.15
C GLY A 702 -1.31 2.51 -33.96
N ARG A 703 -0.96 1.67 -34.96
CA ARG A 703 -1.07 0.21 -34.85
C ARG A 703 -0.08 -0.39 -33.83
N ALA A 704 1.17 0.08 -33.83
CA ALA A 704 2.20 -0.41 -32.90
C ALA A 704 1.85 -0.06 -31.47
N ILE A 705 1.37 1.17 -31.23
CA ILE A 705 0.91 1.63 -29.90
C ILE A 705 -0.33 0.84 -29.45
N ALA A 706 -1.28 0.56 -30.37
CA ALA A 706 -2.45 -0.28 -30.05
C ALA A 706 -2.04 -1.69 -29.58
N PHE A 707 -1.06 -2.30 -30.25
CA PHE A 707 -0.55 -3.61 -29.85
C PHE A 707 0.12 -3.55 -28.46
N ASN A 708 0.94 -2.52 -28.21
CA ASN A 708 1.56 -2.31 -26.92
C ASN A 708 0.50 -2.11 -25.83
N ALA A 709 -0.50 -1.25 -26.06
CA ALA A 709 -1.60 -1.03 -25.14
C ALA A 709 -2.36 -2.33 -24.78
N ILE A 710 -2.66 -3.17 -25.79
CA ILE A 710 -3.35 -4.46 -25.54
C ILE A 710 -2.50 -5.38 -24.64
N VAL A 711 -1.18 -5.46 -24.87
CA VAL A 711 -0.31 -6.32 -24.06
C VAL A 711 -0.23 -5.83 -22.62
N VAL A 712 -0.01 -4.53 -22.46
CA VAL A 712 0.09 -3.92 -21.12
C VAL A 712 -1.23 -4.05 -20.37
N ILE A 713 -2.36 -3.75 -21.01
CA ILE A 713 -3.69 -3.94 -20.42
C ILE A 713 -3.91 -5.40 -20.03
N ALA A 714 -3.60 -6.35 -20.92
CA ALA A 714 -3.76 -7.78 -20.62
C ALA A 714 -2.90 -8.23 -19.43
N GLY A 715 -1.67 -7.70 -19.30
CA GLY A 715 -0.79 -7.97 -18.18
C GLY A 715 -1.35 -7.44 -16.86
N PHE A 716 -1.81 -6.19 -16.83
CA PHE A 716 -2.36 -5.58 -15.60
C PHE A 716 -3.74 -6.14 -15.23
N MET A 717 -4.56 -6.56 -16.20
CA MET A 717 -5.82 -7.23 -15.93
C MET A 717 -5.65 -8.55 -15.15
N VAL A 718 -4.46 -9.15 -15.14
CA VAL A 718 -4.18 -10.32 -14.30
C VAL A 718 -4.29 -9.97 -12.80
N LEU A 719 -3.98 -8.74 -12.41
CA LEU A 719 -4.13 -8.29 -11.02
C LEU A 719 -5.57 -8.35 -10.50
N LEU A 720 -6.58 -8.42 -11.39
CA LEU A 720 -7.97 -8.63 -10.99
C LEU A 720 -8.21 -9.99 -10.30
N PHE A 721 -7.30 -10.93 -10.43
CA PHE A 721 -7.34 -12.24 -9.76
C PHE A 721 -6.57 -12.27 -8.43
N SER A 722 -6.00 -11.15 -8.00
CA SER A 722 -5.34 -11.02 -6.69
C SER A 722 -6.34 -11.21 -5.55
N VAL A 723 -5.87 -11.76 -4.44
CA VAL A 723 -6.66 -11.86 -3.20
C VAL A 723 -6.79 -10.51 -2.50
N PHE A 724 -5.93 -9.54 -2.85
CA PHE A 724 -5.92 -8.21 -2.26
C PHE A 724 -6.76 -7.20 -3.07
N PRO A 725 -7.86 -6.64 -2.52
CA PRO A 725 -8.67 -5.62 -3.18
C PRO A 725 -7.88 -4.43 -3.76
N PRO A 726 -6.89 -3.83 -3.06
CA PRO A 726 -6.10 -2.74 -3.61
C PRO A 726 -5.32 -3.12 -4.88
N ASN A 727 -4.82 -4.35 -4.98
CA ASN A 727 -4.12 -4.83 -6.17
C ASN A 727 -5.08 -4.93 -7.37
N ARG A 728 -6.32 -5.39 -7.14
CA ARG A 728 -7.37 -5.44 -8.17
C ARG A 728 -7.76 -4.04 -8.64
N GLN A 729 -7.93 -3.10 -7.71
CA GLN A 729 -8.21 -1.70 -8.03
C GLN A 729 -7.08 -1.09 -8.87
N LEU A 730 -5.83 -1.33 -8.46
CA LEU A 730 -4.66 -0.86 -9.21
C LEU A 730 -4.61 -1.46 -10.62
N GLY A 731 -4.83 -2.76 -10.76
CA GLY A 731 -4.87 -3.45 -12.06
C GLY A 731 -5.92 -2.87 -13.00
N ALA A 732 -7.14 -2.63 -12.49
CA ALA A 732 -8.23 -2.01 -13.24
C ALA A 732 -7.90 -0.57 -13.65
N LEU A 733 -7.42 0.25 -12.71
CA LEU A 733 -7.10 1.66 -12.94
C LEU A 733 -5.93 1.85 -13.89
N ILE A 734 -4.86 1.03 -13.80
CA ILE A 734 -3.74 1.09 -14.75
C ILE A 734 -4.21 0.65 -16.14
N SER A 735 -5.02 -0.40 -16.24
CA SER A 735 -5.59 -0.84 -17.52
C SER A 735 -6.41 0.27 -18.19
N LEU A 736 -7.22 0.95 -17.41
CA LEU A 736 -7.96 2.14 -17.86
C LEU A 736 -7.01 3.27 -18.28
N ASN A 737 -5.94 3.52 -17.50
CA ASN A 737 -4.95 4.55 -17.83
C ASN A 737 -4.25 4.26 -19.16
N MET A 738 -3.88 3.02 -19.38
CA MET A 738 -3.28 2.62 -20.67
C MET A 738 -4.25 2.80 -21.83
N PHE A 739 -5.51 2.46 -21.63
CA PHE A 739 -6.55 2.68 -22.64
C PHE A 739 -6.78 4.18 -22.91
N THR A 740 -6.92 5.01 -21.87
CA THR A 740 -7.17 6.44 -22.01
C THR A 740 -5.98 7.18 -22.58
N THR A 741 -4.74 6.82 -22.20
CA THR A 741 -3.52 7.37 -22.79
C THR A 741 -3.39 6.98 -24.27
N PHE A 742 -3.69 5.74 -24.61
CA PHE A 742 -3.74 5.29 -26.02
C PHE A 742 -4.72 6.12 -26.82
N VAL A 743 -5.98 6.22 -26.37
CA VAL A 743 -7.02 7.02 -27.03
C VAL A 743 -6.61 8.49 -27.12
N GLY A 744 -6.12 9.07 -26.03
CA GLY A 744 -5.63 10.45 -26.00
C GLY A 744 -4.50 10.72 -26.98
N THR A 745 -3.57 9.74 -27.14
CA THR A 745 -2.46 9.85 -28.09
C THR A 745 -2.95 9.83 -29.54
N ILE A 746 -3.85 8.91 -29.91
CA ILE A 746 -4.31 8.79 -31.30
C ILE A 746 -5.40 9.81 -31.66
N THR A 747 -5.95 10.55 -30.70
CA THR A 747 -6.99 11.57 -30.90
C THR A 747 -6.44 12.98 -30.61
N ILE A 748 -6.35 13.36 -29.33
CA ILE A 748 -6.01 14.74 -28.94
C ILE A 748 -4.58 15.14 -29.33
N LEU A 749 -3.61 14.24 -29.12
CA LEU A 749 -2.22 14.51 -29.51
C LEU A 749 -2.09 14.67 -31.03
N LEU A 750 -2.79 13.83 -31.82
CA LEU A 750 -2.84 13.97 -33.27
C LEU A 750 -3.39 15.36 -33.69
N VAL A 751 -4.48 15.81 -33.06
CA VAL A 751 -5.08 17.13 -33.33
C VAL A 751 -4.10 18.24 -33.00
N LEU A 752 -3.46 18.19 -31.81
CA LEU A 752 -2.51 19.21 -31.36
C LEU A 752 -1.25 19.27 -32.23
N LEU A 753 -0.69 18.15 -32.61
CA LEU A 753 0.46 18.06 -33.53
C LEU A 753 0.12 18.62 -34.92
N ASN A 754 -1.07 18.33 -35.42
CA ASN A 754 -1.52 18.83 -36.70
C ASN A 754 -1.76 20.36 -36.69
N TYR A 755 -2.20 20.92 -35.53
CA TYR A 755 -2.47 22.35 -35.34
C TYR A 755 -1.19 23.15 -35.11
N SER A 756 -0.20 22.60 -34.43
CA SER A 756 0.96 23.33 -33.86
C SER A 756 1.97 23.84 -34.88
N LYS A 757 1.81 23.70 -36.18
CA LYS A 757 2.74 24.16 -37.24
C LYS A 757 4.26 23.91 -36.97
N VAL A 758 4.60 23.37 -35.79
CA VAL A 758 5.97 23.33 -35.22
C VAL A 758 6.94 22.48 -36.09
N PHE A 759 6.42 21.47 -36.76
CA PHE A 759 7.23 20.62 -37.64
C PHE A 759 7.27 21.08 -39.08
N PHE A 760 6.43 22.03 -39.50
CA PHE A 760 6.29 22.49 -40.88
C PHE A 760 6.91 23.87 -41.17
N LYS A 761 7.37 24.64 -40.15
CA LYS A 761 8.01 25.95 -40.31
C LYS A 761 9.43 25.88 -40.91
N SER A 762 10.05 24.71 -41.00
CA SER A 762 11.46 24.55 -41.44
C SER A 762 11.60 24.35 -42.95
N THR A 763 10.53 24.22 -43.71
CA THR A 763 10.58 23.92 -45.16
C THR A 763 10.33 25.13 -46.07
N MET A 764 10.12 26.34 -45.50
CA MET A 764 9.91 27.57 -46.27
C MET A 764 11.08 28.57 -46.17
N LYS A 765 12.32 28.14 -45.88
CA LYS A 765 13.54 28.94 -46.10
C LYS A 765 14.53 28.09 -46.88
N LYS A 766 14.36 28.07 -48.20
CA LYS A 766 15.35 28.07 -49.24
C LYS A 766 14.93 29.06 -50.28
#